data_4785082f71b64f7c6526b7474330af22
#
_entry.id   4785082f71b64f7c6526b7474330af22
#
_cell.length_a   1.000
_cell.length_b   1.000
_cell.length_c   1.000
_cell.angle_alpha   90.00
_cell.angle_beta   90.00
_cell.angle_gamma   90.00
#
_symmetry.space_group_name_H-M   'P 1'
#
loop_
_entity.id
_entity.type
_entity.pdbx_description
1 polymer ?
#
loop_
_entity_poly.entity_id
_entity_poly.type
_entity_poly.pdbx_seq_one_letter_code
_entity_poly.pdbx_strand_id
1 'polypeptide(L)'
;MPTPCLNVATSPVLVLGIDGRSGAGKSTLAAELATLLRRHREVALFHLEDIYPGWDGLAAGTAAYVTEVLEPLAAGRAASWDTWDWAAGTTGDRTTMETAPVIIIEGVGAGCAAARGLLDALIWVQVPDPVRKERALERDGEVFSAHWDRWAAQEETYLKRDAVPQHADITVHNRADGSAPEHLLRALAALQICHGVLAPERAQVAARAPEHHVFHAAPDAAALFNALHGTAEHAVLLESSNLSFTDPRQRNRYSLMAAADSDACATYEQRGGTGFLREGTATARITGGFFEWLSRAWEVPSPSSTDPLLPFAPGWLGYLGYELKRETGGSNNAAAALDPGSLADAVLIRPTRVIIIDHHTSTVHLLDAGSTDGTGFQARVGALLEGTLGADLVPGPLDPAPAFTVRDEAANYLAKVTAAQEQIRRGNSYEACLTTALSCASVVCDPWENYLRLRAANPAPFAHYLRFGNAAAASTSPERFLAIGADGWMRAEPIKGTRPRGHTTQADAQLHRELASSPKDRAENIMIVDLLRNDLSHFAVPGSLSVPRLCEIESYASVHQMVSTIDALLRPGAPRAEAVAAAFPAGSMTGAPKVSTMEILDNLEDGVPRGMYSGAVGYFSATGSADLSVVIRTLVMTRAADAGSWDLSLGVGGAITADSDPQEEWDEVRTKAFGVLSALGSTFPDS
;
A
#
# COMPACT_ATOMS: atom_id res chain seq x y z
N MET A 1 -26.19 -0.46 -53.36
CA MET A 1 -25.31 -1.00 -52.31
C MET A 1 -25.97 -0.73 -51.00
N PRO A 2 -26.30 -1.73 -50.18
CA PRO A 2 -26.91 -1.50 -48.88
C PRO A 2 -25.81 -1.07 -47.88
N THR A 3 -26.12 -0.06 -47.11
CA THR A 3 -25.35 0.46 -45.97
C THR A 3 -25.12 -0.66 -44.94
N PRO A 4 -23.91 -0.87 -44.44
CA PRO A 4 -23.72 -1.86 -43.36
C PRO A 4 -24.38 -1.37 -42.09
N CYS A 5 -25.28 -2.19 -41.56
CA CYS A 5 -25.80 -2.06 -40.20
C CYS A 5 -24.61 -2.01 -39.22
N LEU A 6 -24.44 -0.89 -38.52
CA LEU A 6 -23.61 -0.78 -37.35
C LEU A 6 -24.13 -1.84 -36.33
N ASN A 7 -23.32 -2.85 -36.10
CA ASN A 7 -23.48 -3.69 -34.90
C ASN A 7 -23.34 -2.76 -33.70
N VAL A 8 -24.45 -2.42 -33.09
CA VAL A 8 -24.47 -1.89 -31.72
C VAL A 8 -23.96 -3.03 -30.84
N ALA A 9 -22.70 -2.97 -30.47
CA ALA A 9 -22.17 -3.81 -29.42
C ALA A 9 -23.04 -3.50 -28.18
N THR A 10 -23.87 -4.45 -27.78
CA THR A 10 -24.61 -4.39 -26.52
C THR A 10 -23.57 -4.18 -25.43
N SER A 11 -23.64 -3.04 -24.72
CA SER A 11 -22.81 -2.81 -23.55
C SER A 11 -22.97 -4.01 -22.60
N PRO A 12 -21.89 -4.56 -22.07
CA PRO A 12 -22.00 -5.74 -21.19
C PRO A 12 -22.92 -5.39 -20.02
N VAL A 13 -23.87 -6.28 -19.74
CA VAL A 13 -24.75 -6.20 -18.56
C VAL A 13 -23.87 -6.46 -17.33
N LEU A 14 -23.96 -5.60 -16.32
CA LEU A 14 -23.27 -5.77 -15.02
C LEU A 14 -24.23 -6.39 -14.02
N VAL A 15 -23.93 -7.59 -13.54
CA VAL A 15 -24.77 -8.33 -12.58
C VAL A 15 -24.13 -8.34 -11.21
N LEU A 16 -24.76 -7.68 -10.23
CA LEU A 16 -24.30 -7.54 -8.86
C LEU A 16 -25.14 -8.37 -7.90
N GLY A 17 -24.51 -9.27 -7.12
CA GLY A 17 -25.17 -10.01 -6.05
C GLY A 17 -24.90 -9.38 -4.68
N ILE A 18 -25.93 -9.03 -3.92
CA ILE A 18 -25.81 -8.50 -2.55
C ILE A 18 -26.35 -9.53 -1.58
N ASP A 19 -25.45 -10.21 -0.86
CA ASP A 19 -25.77 -11.23 0.11
C ASP A 19 -25.40 -10.80 1.54
N GLY A 20 -25.95 -11.47 2.52
CA GLY A 20 -25.74 -11.20 3.94
C GLY A 20 -26.87 -11.79 4.74
N ARG A 21 -26.70 -11.96 6.05
CA ARG A 21 -27.71 -12.54 6.93
C ARG A 21 -28.90 -11.59 7.10
N SER A 22 -30.03 -12.13 7.50
CA SER A 22 -31.25 -11.35 7.82
C SER A 22 -30.97 -10.27 8.84
N GLY A 23 -31.53 -9.07 8.63
CA GLY A 23 -31.27 -7.88 9.44
C GLY A 23 -29.97 -7.14 9.14
N ALA A 24 -29.19 -7.58 8.15
CA ALA A 24 -27.95 -6.89 7.76
C ALA A 24 -28.18 -5.57 6.97
N GLY A 25 -29.40 -5.31 6.50
CA GLY A 25 -29.74 -4.09 5.76
C GLY A 25 -29.46 -4.16 4.27
N LYS A 26 -29.47 -5.37 3.68
CA LYS A 26 -29.23 -5.61 2.25
C LYS A 26 -30.18 -4.82 1.35
N SER A 27 -31.47 -4.91 1.61
CA SER A 27 -32.53 -4.30 0.77
C SER A 27 -32.42 -2.77 0.75
N THR A 28 -32.13 -2.15 1.91
CA THR A 28 -31.87 -0.72 1.99
C THR A 28 -30.60 -0.34 1.19
N LEU A 29 -29.51 -1.06 1.42
CA LEU A 29 -28.26 -0.83 0.70
C LEU A 29 -28.42 -0.98 -0.82
N ALA A 30 -29.15 -2.01 -1.26
CA ALA A 30 -29.42 -2.26 -2.68
C ALA A 30 -30.27 -1.14 -3.32
N ALA A 31 -31.32 -0.69 -2.63
CA ALA A 31 -32.17 0.41 -3.11
C ALA A 31 -31.43 1.74 -3.20
N GLU A 32 -30.58 2.05 -2.21
CA GLU A 32 -29.75 3.27 -2.19
C GLU A 32 -28.66 3.21 -3.27
N LEU A 33 -27.97 2.08 -3.42
CA LEU A 33 -27.01 1.86 -4.51
C LEU A 33 -27.68 1.99 -5.88
N ALA A 34 -28.88 1.38 -6.07
CA ALA A 34 -29.65 1.51 -7.30
C ALA A 34 -30.01 2.98 -7.59
N THR A 35 -30.34 3.75 -6.55
CA THR A 35 -30.63 5.19 -6.67
C THR A 35 -29.41 5.99 -7.12
N LEU A 36 -28.20 5.69 -6.61
CA LEU A 36 -26.95 6.31 -7.03
C LEU A 36 -26.66 5.99 -8.51
N LEU A 37 -26.78 4.72 -8.90
CA LEU A 37 -26.47 4.25 -10.25
C LEU A 37 -27.49 4.74 -11.29
N ARG A 38 -28.77 4.91 -10.92
CA ARG A 38 -29.83 5.44 -11.80
C ARG A 38 -29.61 6.88 -12.25
N ARG A 39 -28.66 7.60 -11.66
CA ARG A 39 -28.25 8.94 -12.15
C ARG A 39 -27.63 8.89 -13.54
N HIS A 40 -27.11 7.74 -13.97
CA HIS A 40 -26.35 7.60 -15.21
C HIS A 40 -26.88 6.48 -16.12
N ARG A 41 -27.69 5.52 -15.63
CA ARG A 41 -28.16 4.35 -16.38
C ARG A 41 -29.40 3.71 -15.77
N GLU A 42 -30.05 2.84 -16.55
CA GLU A 42 -31.13 1.99 -16.03
C GLU A 42 -30.57 0.91 -15.10
N VAL A 43 -31.28 0.61 -14.03
CA VAL A 43 -30.94 -0.41 -13.02
C VAL A 43 -32.18 -1.23 -12.70
N ALA A 44 -32.10 -2.53 -12.92
CA ALA A 44 -33.08 -3.51 -12.47
C ALA A 44 -32.69 -4.01 -11.06
N LEU A 45 -33.66 -4.17 -10.18
CA LEU A 45 -33.47 -4.63 -8.81
C LEU A 45 -34.40 -5.80 -8.53
N PHE A 46 -33.84 -6.94 -8.14
CA PHE A 46 -34.57 -8.16 -7.79
C PHE A 46 -34.36 -8.49 -6.31
N HIS A 47 -35.46 -8.84 -5.61
CA HIS A 47 -35.48 -9.24 -4.20
C HIS A 47 -35.71 -10.75 -4.11
N LEU A 48 -34.78 -11.50 -3.51
CA LEU A 48 -34.91 -12.95 -3.36
C LEU A 48 -36.11 -13.33 -2.46
N GLU A 49 -36.54 -12.44 -1.58
CA GLU A 49 -37.72 -12.71 -0.71
C GLU A 49 -39.02 -12.91 -1.51
N ASP A 50 -39.08 -12.43 -2.75
CA ASP A 50 -40.21 -12.59 -3.64
C ASP A 50 -40.38 -14.03 -4.14
N ILE A 51 -39.35 -14.88 -4.05
CA ILE A 51 -39.33 -16.23 -4.64
C ILE A 51 -39.21 -17.33 -3.58
N TYR A 52 -39.01 -17.03 -2.29
CA TYR A 52 -38.89 -18.07 -1.27
C TYR A 52 -40.25 -18.73 -0.99
N PRO A 53 -40.42 -20.05 -1.15
CA PRO A 53 -41.65 -20.72 -0.83
C PRO A 53 -41.81 -20.91 0.69
N GLY A 54 -42.06 -19.78 1.42
CA GLY A 54 -42.29 -19.75 2.86
C GLY A 54 -41.01 -19.86 3.70
N TRP A 55 -41.22 -20.02 5.01
CA TRP A 55 -40.17 -19.98 6.04
C TRP A 55 -39.16 -21.15 6.00
N ASP A 56 -39.40 -22.22 5.25
CA ASP A 56 -38.47 -23.31 4.99
C ASP A 56 -37.83 -23.24 3.60
N GLY A 57 -38.11 -22.18 2.87
CA GLY A 57 -37.92 -22.08 1.44
C GLY A 57 -36.54 -21.63 0.98
N LEU A 58 -35.57 -21.40 1.85
CA LEU A 58 -34.28 -20.81 1.45
C LEU A 58 -33.56 -21.63 0.35
N ALA A 59 -33.47 -22.96 0.50
CA ALA A 59 -32.80 -23.82 -0.49
C ALA A 59 -33.60 -23.91 -1.81
N ALA A 60 -34.91 -24.01 -1.74
CA ALA A 60 -35.76 -24.08 -2.93
C ALA A 60 -35.81 -22.73 -3.67
N GLY A 61 -35.94 -21.63 -2.95
CA GLY A 61 -35.95 -20.28 -3.52
C GLY A 61 -34.59 -19.92 -4.15
N THR A 62 -33.47 -20.29 -3.54
CA THR A 62 -32.15 -20.10 -4.15
C THR A 62 -31.98 -20.91 -5.44
N ALA A 63 -32.51 -22.12 -5.54
CA ALA A 63 -32.47 -22.91 -6.76
C ALA A 63 -33.36 -22.28 -7.87
N ALA A 64 -34.57 -21.87 -7.55
CA ALA A 64 -35.47 -21.20 -8.49
C ALA A 64 -34.91 -19.86 -8.97
N TYR A 65 -34.33 -19.07 -8.06
CA TYR A 65 -33.65 -17.80 -8.38
C TYR A 65 -32.60 -17.98 -9.46
N VAL A 66 -31.73 -18.98 -9.34
CA VAL A 66 -30.66 -19.18 -10.31
C VAL A 66 -31.23 -19.47 -11.70
N THR A 67 -32.20 -20.40 -11.79
CA THR A 67 -32.68 -20.88 -13.10
C THR A 67 -33.74 -19.98 -13.73
N GLU A 68 -34.62 -19.35 -12.92
CA GLU A 68 -35.76 -18.60 -13.45
C GLU A 68 -35.44 -17.10 -13.57
N VAL A 69 -34.50 -16.59 -12.76
CA VAL A 69 -34.15 -15.15 -12.72
C VAL A 69 -32.76 -14.88 -13.22
N LEU A 70 -31.71 -15.45 -12.58
CA LEU A 70 -30.33 -15.05 -12.83
C LEU A 70 -29.84 -15.48 -14.20
N GLU A 71 -30.03 -16.76 -14.61
CA GLU A 71 -29.60 -17.26 -15.92
C GLU A 71 -30.23 -16.47 -17.10
N PRO A 72 -31.55 -16.20 -17.12
CA PRO A 72 -32.14 -15.37 -18.16
C PRO A 72 -31.54 -13.96 -18.21
N LEU A 73 -31.44 -13.27 -17.07
CA LEU A 73 -30.97 -11.88 -16.98
C LEU A 73 -29.50 -11.76 -17.38
N ALA A 74 -28.65 -12.68 -16.91
CA ALA A 74 -27.23 -12.71 -17.28
C ALA A 74 -27.04 -13.00 -18.78
N ALA A 75 -28.00 -13.72 -19.41
CA ALA A 75 -28.02 -13.93 -20.86
C ALA A 75 -28.67 -12.77 -21.65
N GLY A 76 -28.98 -11.64 -21.02
CA GLY A 76 -29.59 -10.48 -21.65
C GLY A 76 -31.06 -10.70 -22.03
N ARG A 77 -31.78 -11.60 -21.37
CA ARG A 77 -33.18 -11.94 -21.62
C ARG A 77 -34.05 -11.56 -20.41
N ALA A 78 -35.30 -11.26 -20.62
CA ALA A 78 -36.28 -11.08 -19.53
C ALA A 78 -36.37 -12.36 -18.70
N ALA A 79 -36.48 -12.18 -17.38
CA ALA A 79 -36.74 -13.23 -16.41
C ALA A 79 -38.24 -13.26 -16.03
N SER A 80 -38.79 -14.44 -15.68
CA SER A 80 -40.16 -14.57 -15.25
C SER A 80 -40.29 -15.67 -14.19
N TRP A 81 -40.86 -15.36 -13.06
CA TRP A 81 -41.00 -16.25 -11.91
C TRP A 81 -42.38 -16.12 -11.25
N ASP A 82 -42.74 -17.10 -10.45
CA ASP A 82 -43.91 -17.04 -9.61
C ASP A 82 -43.55 -16.46 -8.24
N THR A 83 -44.23 -15.37 -7.80
CA THR A 83 -43.97 -14.73 -6.51
C THR A 83 -44.52 -15.56 -5.35
N TRP A 84 -44.04 -15.31 -4.14
CA TRP A 84 -44.62 -15.90 -2.92
C TRP A 84 -45.44 -14.85 -2.14
N ASP A 85 -46.70 -15.15 -1.90
CA ASP A 85 -47.54 -14.32 -1.04
C ASP A 85 -47.33 -14.71 0.43
N TRP A 86 -46.56 -13.92 1.14
CA TRP A 86 -46.26 -14.12 2.55
C TRP A 86 -47.48 -14.03 3.48
N ALA A 87 -48.51 -13.24 3.11
CA ALA A 87 -49.71 -13.09 3.89
C ALA A 87 -50.66 -14.29 3.73
N ALA A 88 -50.80 -14.79 2.52
CA ALA A 88 -51.60 -15.97 2.21
C ALA A 88 -50.87 -17.29 2.45
N GLY A 89 -49.49 -17.28 2.48
CA GLY A 89 -48.67 -18.48 2.60
C GLY A 89 -48.75 -19.41 1.37
N THR A 90 -48.93 -18.83 0.19
CA THR A 90 -49.10 -19.58 -1.08
C THR A 90 -48.33 -18.92 -2.22
N THR A 91 -48.21 -19.64 -3.34
CA THR A 91 -47.70 -19.07 -4.60
C THR A 91 -48.61 -17.94 -5.04
N GLY A 92 -48.02 -16.78 -5.33
CA GLY A 92 -48.72 -15.59 -5.84
C GLY A 92 -48.71 -15.48 -7.36
N ASP A 93 -48.75 -14.26 -7.86
CA ASP A 93 -48.83 -13.99 -9.30
C ASP A 93 -47.46 -14.19 -9.98
N ARG A 94 -47.51 -14.55 -11.26
CA ARG A 94 -46.34 -14.60 -12.12
C ARG A 94 -45.89 -13.20 -12.51
N THR A 95 -44.62 -12.88 -12.20
CA THR A 95 -44.00 -11.58 -12.44
C THR A 95 -42.89 -11.70 -13.50
N THR A 96 -42.60 -10.61 -14.20
CA THR A 96 -41.54 -10.53 -15.22
C THR A 96 -40.68 -9.30 -14.98
N MET A 97 -39.38 -9.43 -15.16
CA MET A 97 -38.42 -8.35 -15.10
C MET A 97 -37.58 -8.30 -16.38
N GLU A 98 -37.52 -7.14 -17.01
CA GLU A 98 -36.67 -6.88 -18.17
C GLU A 98 -35.24 -6.73 -17.74
N THR A 99 -34.30 -7.05 -18.64
CA THR A 99 -32.86 -6.79 -18.42
C THR A 99 -32.53 -5.30 -18.44
N ALA A 100 -31.46 -4.91 -17.74
CA ALA A 100 -30.97 -3.54 -17.71
C ALA A 100 -29.43 -3.55 -17.76
N PRO A 101 -28.78 -2.42 -18.10
CA PRO A 101 -27.30 -2.29 -18.08
C PRO A 101 -26.67 -2.66 -16.72
N VAL A 102 -27.38 -2.47 -15.61
CA VAL A 102 -27.02 -2.95 -14.28
C VAL A 102 -28.18 -3.72 -13.69
N ILE A 103 -27.89 -4.89 -13.18
CA ILE A 103 -28.84 -5.75 -12.46
C ILE A 103 -28.30 -5.94 -11.04
N ILE A 104 -29.12 -5.61 -10.06
CA ILE A 104 -28.81 -5.84 -8.64
C ILE A 104 -29.75 -6.94 -8.15
N ILE A 105 -29.18 -7.99 -7.60
CA ILE A 105 -29.89 -9.10 -6.98
C ILE A 105 -29.56 -9.08 -5.50
N GLU A 106 -30.56 -8.95 -4.62
CA GLU A 106 -30.35 -8.90 -3.20
C GLU A 106 -31.16 -9.94 -2.43
N GLY A 107 -30.55 -10.49 -1.40
CA GLY A 107 -31.20 -11.40 -0.48
C GLY A 107 -30.27 -12.45 0.09
N VAL A 108 -30.75 -13.21 1.08
CA VAL A 108 -30.00 -14.37 1.61
C VAL A 108 -29.95 -15.44 0.51
N GLY A 109 -28.77 -15.81 0.07
CA GLY A 109 -28.63 -16.79 -1.03
C GLY A 109 -28.28 -16.20 -2.38
N ALA A 110 -28.20 -14.86 -2.52
CA ALA A 110 -27.78 -14.20 -3.74
C ALA A 110 -26.41 -14.68 -4.21
N GLY A 111 -25.49 -14.98 -3.26
CA GLY A 111 -24.14 -15.47 -3.50
C GLY A 111 -23.99 -17.00 -3.44
N CYS A 112 -25.05 -17.78 -3.59
CA CYS A 112 -24.96 -19.24 -3.56
C CYS A 112 -23.97 -19.76 -4.62
N ALA A 113 -23.40 -20.94 -4.38
CA ALA A 113 -22.35 -21.51 -5.23
C ALA A 113 -22.76 -21.59 -6.72
N ALA A 114 -24.02 -21.90 -7.01
CA ALA A 114 -24.54 -21.98 -8.37
C ALA A 114 -24.67 -20.62 -9.07
N ALA A 115 -24.85 -19.53 -8.31
CA ALA A 115 -25.00 -18.18 -8.85
C ALA A 115 -23.68 -17.52 -9.21
N ARG A 116 -22.58 -17.86 -8.52
CA ARG A 116 -21.30 -17.14 -8.60
C ARG A 116 -20.72 -16.99 -10.00
N GLY A 117 -20.86 -18.00 -10.84
CA GLY A 117 -20.39 -17.95 -12.23
C GLY A 117 -21.17 -17.02 -13.15
N LEU A 118 -22.29 -16.48 -12.67
CA LEU A 118 -23.19 -15.59 -13.39
C LEU A 118 -23.20 -14.17 -12.81
N LEU A 119 -22.54 -13.96 -11.68
CA LEU A 119 -22.37 -12.64 -11.03
C LEU A 119 -21.03 -12.04 -11.47
N ASP A 120 -21.02 -10.75 -11.81
CA ASP A 120 -19.79 -9.99 -12.08
C ASP A 120 -19.12 -9.54 -10.78
N ALA A 121 -19.90 -9.27 -9.73
CA ALA A 121 -19.38 -9.02 -8.39
C ALA A 121 -20.36 -9.50 -7.31
N LEU A 122 -19.80 -10.12 -6.28
CA LEU A 122 -20.52 -10.56 -5.09
C LEU A 122 -20.18 -9.67 -3.90
N ILE A 123 -21.21 -9.06 -3.32
CA ILE A 123 -21.13 -8.18 -2.16
C ILE A 123 -21.65 -8.92 -0.93
N TRP A 124 -20.84 -9.01 0.12
CA TRP A 124 -21.25 -9.51 1.44
C TRP A 124 -21.50 -8.35 2.40
N VAL A 125 -22.73 -8.28 2.96
CA VAL A 125 -23.11 -7.27 3.95
C VAL A 125 -22.93 -7.83 5.36
N GLN A 126 -21.96 -7.29 6.08
CA GLN A 126 -21.57 -7.71 7.43
C GLN A 126 -22.13 -6.78 8.48
N VAL A 127 -22.82 -7.36 9.48
CA VAL A 127 -23.30 -6.66 10.70
C VAL A 127 -23.18 -7.64 11.88
N PRO A 128 -22.80 -7.18 13.07
CA PRO A 128 -22.75 -8.02 14.27
C PRO A 128 -24.11 -8.68 14.57
N ASP A 129 -24.10 -9.96 14.98
CA ASP A 129 -25.31 -10.75 15.21
C ASP A 129 -26.34 -10.10 16.15
N PRO A 130 -25.95 -9.48 17.29
CA PRO A 130 -26.94 -8.80 18.15
C PRO A 130 -27.66 -7.66 17.43
N VAL A 131 -26.92 -6.82 16.69
CA VAL A 131 -27.47 -5.66 15.98
C VAL A 131 -28.41 -6.07 14.85
N ARG A 132 -28.04 -7.09 14.04
CA ARG A 132 -28.89 -7.56 12.96
C ARG A 132 -30.20 -8.19 13.47
N LYS A 133 -30.16 -8.92 14.61
CA LYS A 133 -31.33 -9.50 15.23
C LYS A 133 -32.30 -8.42 15.71
N GLU A 134 -31.81 -7.42 16.40
CA GLU A 134 -32.56 -6.26 16.86
C GLU A 134 -33.26 -5.57 15.68
N ARG A 135 -32.52 -5.19 14.63
CA ARG A 135 -33.04 -4.55 13.41
C ARG A 135 -34.17 -5.38 12.72
N ALA A 136 -33.94 -6.70 12.62
CA ALA A 136 -34.90 -7.58 11.98
C ALA A 136 -36.24 -7.68 12.77
N LEU A 137 -36.13 -7.78 14.10
CA LEU A 137 -37.30 -7.85 14.97
C LEU A 137 -38.05 -6.52 15.09
N GLU A 138 -37.35 -5.39 15.03
CA GLU A 138 -37.97 -4.07 14.98
C GLU A 138 -38.75 -3.83 13.68
N ARG A 139 -38.19 -4.31 12.53
CA ARG A 139 -38.83 -4.14 11.21
C ARG A 139 -40.11 -4.99 11.07
N ASP A 140 -40.03 -6.28 11.40
CA ASP A 140 -41.03 -7.27 11.03
C ASP A 140 -41.89 -7.78 12.24
N GLY A 141 -41.56 -7.36 13.45
CA GLY A 141 -42.36 -7.58 14.66
C GLY A 141 -42.56 -9.04 15.05
N GLU A 142 -43.77 -9.36 15.59
CA GLU A 142 -44.11 -10.69 16.10
C GLU A 142 -44.11 -11.78 15.03
N VAL A 143 -44.39 -11.44 13.76
CA VAL A 143 -44.46 -12.40 12.66
C VAL A 143 -43.08 -13.02 12.40
N PHE A 144 -42.03 -12.20 12.35
CA PHE A 144 -40.69 -12.69 12.11
C PHE A 144 -40.06 -13.34 13.37
N SER A 145 -40.41 -12.84 14.55
CA SER A 145 -39.87 -13.37 15.80
C SER A 145 -40.22 -14.86 16.00
N ALA A 146 -41.40 -15.30 15.57
CA ALA A 146 -41.86 -16.69 15.64
C ALA A 146 -41.03 -17.64 14.71
N HIS A 147 -40.40 -17.10 13.66
CA HIS A 147 -39.71 -17.87 12.65
C HIS A 147 -38.20 -17.62 12.63
N TRP A 148 -37.68 -16.70 13.46
CA TRP A 148 -36.30 -16.28 13.49
C TRP A 148 -35.30 -17.44 13.61
N ASP A 149 -35.48 -18.29 14.62
CA ASP A 149 -34.50 -19.37 14.90
C ASP A 149 -34.50 -20.42 13.77
N ARG A 150 -35.67 -20.70 13.19
CA ARG A 150 -35.86 -21.61 12.06
C ARG A 150 -35.17 -21.09 10.80
N TRP A 151 -35.33 -19.80 10.50
CA TRP A 151 -34.69 -19.16 9.36
C TRP A 151 -33.19 -19.04 9.58
N ALA A 152 -32.74 -18.63 10.76
CA ALA A 152 -31.33 -18.51 11.11
C ALA A 152 -30.58 -19.85 11.00
N ALA A 153 -31.21 -20.98 11.30
CA ALA A 153 -30.63 -22.32 11.12
C ALA A 153 -30.41 -22.67 9.63
N GLN A 154 -31.32 -22.24 8.74
CA GLN A 154 -31.12 -22.41 7.29
C GLN A 154 -30.00 -21.49 6.76
N GLU A 155 -29.94 -20.23 7.22
CA GLU A 155 -28.82 -19.33 6.89
C GLU A 155 -27.47 -19.93 7.30
N GLU A 156 -27.39 -20.51 8.50
CA GLU A 156 -26.15 -21.11 8.99
C GLU A 156 -25.75 -22.34 8.15
N THR A 157 -26.72 -23.17 7.78
CA THR A 157 -26.52 -24.32 6.89
C THR A 157 -26.04 -23.87 5.51
N TYR A 158 -26.65 -22.83 4.97
CA TYR A 158 -26.29 -22.21 3.71
C TYR A 158 -24.85 -21.68 3.75
N LEU A 159 -24.51 -20.87 4.78
CA LEU A 159 -23.17 -20.28 4.92
C LEU A 159 -22.06 -21.33 5.11
N LYS A 160 -22.35 -22.40 5.86
CA LYS A 160 -21.39 -23.52 6.00
C LYS A 160 -21.16 -24.27 4.69
N ARG A 161 -22.20 -24.46 3.87
CA ARG A 161 -22.12 -25.14 2.58
C ARG A 161 -21.43 -24.30 1.52
N ASP A 162 -21.83 -23.02 1.41
CA ASP A 162 -21.46 -22.17 0.27
C ASP A 162 -20.32 -21.19 0.59
N ALA A 163 -19.95 -21.02 1.87
CA ALA A 163 -18.83 -20.19 2.32
C ALA A 163 -18.83 -18.75 1.68
N VAL A 164 -20.00 -18.12 1.61
CA VAL A 164 -20.23 -16.89 0.84
C VAL A 164 -19.30 -15.73 1.21
N PRO A 165 -19.03 -15.45 2.52
CA PRO A 165 -18.13 -14.36 2.90
C PRO A 165 -16.71 -14.53 2.33
N GLN A 166 -16.23 -15.77 2.20
CA GLN A 166 -14.89 -16.07 1.68
C GLN A 166 -14.78 -15.87 0.16
N HIS A 167 -15.92 -15.93 -0.53
CA HIS A 167 -16.00 -15.75 -1.98
C HIS A 167 -16.45 -14.33 -2.39
N ALA A 168 -16.81 -13.49 -1.45
CA ALA A 168 -17.23 -12.12 -1.74
C ALA A 168 -16.07 -11.31 -2.35
N ASP A 169 -16.38 -10.55 -3.40
CA ASP A 169 -15.48 -9.59 -4.01
C ASP A 169 -15.42 -8.30 -3.19
N ILE A 170 -16.54 -7.95 -2.52
CA ILE A 170 -16.61 -6.80 -1.63
C ILE A 170 -17.30 -7.20 -0.33
N THR A 171 -16.70 -6.84 0.80
CA THR A 171 -17.34 -6.90 2.12
C THR A 171 -17.72 -5.49 2.57
N VAL A 172 -18.98 -5.27 2.96
CA VAL A 172 -19.48 -4.00 3.47
C VAL A 172 -19.88 -4.14 4.95
N HIS A 173 -19.22 -3.38 5.82
CA HIS A 173 -19.63 -3.22 7.22
C HIS A 173 -20.73 -2.17 7.31
N ASN A 174 -21.99 -2.61 7.28
CA ASN A 174 -23.15 -1.72 7.20
C ASN A 174 -23.46 -1.05 8.55
N ARG A 175 -22.94 0.19 8.70
CA ARG A 175 -23.20 1.06 9.85
C ARG A 175 -24.55 1.78 9.71
N ALA A 176 -25.05 2.35 10.81
CA ALA A 176 -26.32 3.10 10.80
C ALA A 176 -26.18 4.56 10.33
N ASP A 177 -25.00 4.97 9.86
CA ASP A 177 -24.68 6.35 9.46
C ASP A 177 -25.07 6.71 8.02
N GLY A 178 -25.58 5.74 7.25
CA GLY A 178 -25.98 5.93 5.84
C GLY A 178 -24.85 6.07 4.85
N SER A 179 -23.58 5.88 5.24
CA SER A 179 -22.42 6.06 4.37
C SER A 179 -22.12 4.85 3.46
N ALA A 180 -22.65 3.68 3.79
CA ALA A 180 -22.35 2.41 3.13
C ALA A 180 -22.59 2.39 1.60
N PRO A 181 -23.62 3.00 1.02
CA PRO A 181 -23.85 2.97 -0.43
C PRO A 181 -22.78 3.69 -1.23
N GLU A 182 -22.30 4.84 -0.76
CA GLU A 182 -21.23 5.59 -1.42
C GLU A 182 -19.89 4.87 -1.29
N HIS A 183 -19.61 4.25 -0.14
CA HIS A 183 -18.43 3.42 0.06
C HIS A 183 -18.44 2.20 -0.84
N LEU A 184 -19.58 1.50 -0.94
CA LEU A 184 -19.77 0.38 -1.85
C LEU A 184 -19.57 0.81 -3.31
N LEU A 185 -20.13 1.94 -3.72
CA LEU A 185 -19.98 2.44 -5.08
C LEU A 185 -18.50 2.72 -5.41
N ARG A 186 -17.73 3.31 -4.50
CA ARG A 186 -16.27 3.51 -4.68
C ARG A 186 -15.52 2.19 -4.76
N ALA A 187 -15.87 1.22 -3.91
CA ALA A 187 -15.27 -0.11 -3.94
C ALA A 187 -15.58 -0.86 -5.25
N LEU A 188 -16.81 -0.80 -5.74
CA LEU A 188 -17.21 -1.35 -7.05
C LEU A 188 -16.44 -0.69 -8.20
N ALA A 189 -16.28 0.64 -8.15
CA ALA A 189 -15.53 1.40 -9.15
C ALA A 189 -14.04 1.01 -9.22
N ALA A 190 -13.49 0.37 -8.20
CA ALA A 190 -12.13 -0.16 -8.19
C ALA A 190 -11.99 -1.55 -8.82
N LEU A 191 -13.09 -2.32 -8.94
CA LEU A 191 -13.10 -3.62 -9.58
C LEU A 191 -13.02 -3.45 -11.10
N GLN A 192 -12.07 -4.12 -11.75
CA GLN A 192 -11.84 -4.01 -13.20
C GLN A 192 -13.08 -4.35 -14.03
N ILE A 193 -13.84 -5.37 -13.62
CA ILE A 193 -15.07 -5.78 -14.29
C ILE A 193 -16.12 -4.67 -14.35
N CYS A 194 -16.11 -3.75 -13.39
CA CYS A 194 -17.06 -2.64 -13.30
C CYS A 194 -16.62 -1.40 -14.09
N HIS A 195 -15.37 -1.31 -14.57
CA HIS A 195 -14.77 -0.07 -15.10
C HIS A 195 -15.56 0.54 -16.28
N GLY A 196 -16.02 -0.31 -17.22
CA GLY A 196 -16.77 0.16 -18.40
C GLY A 196 -18.12 0.76 -18.01
N VAL A 197 -18.85 0.04 -17.17
CA VAL A 197 -20.20 0.45 -16.75
C VAL A 197 -20.16 1.62 -15.76
N LEU A 198 -19.17 1.66 -14.85
CA LEU A 198 -19.01 2.71 -13.82
C LEU A 198 -18.07 3.85 -14.24
N ALA A 199 -17.81 4.04 -15.54
CA ALA A 199 -16.96 5.12 -16.04
C ALA A 199 -17.39 6.53 -15.59
N PRO A 200 -18.71 6.91 -15.58
CA PRO A 200 -19.14 8.21 -15.10
C PRO A 200 -18.81 8.46 -13.63
N GLU A 201 -19.02 7.47 -12.77
CA GLU A 201 -18.76 7.57 -11.32
C GLU A 201 -17.25 7.70 -11.05
N ARG A 202 -16.45 6.93 -11.78
CA ARG A 202 -14.97 7.04 -11.72
C ARG A 202 -14.49 8.43 -12.11
N ALA A 203 -15.04 9.00 -13.18
CA ALA A 203 -14.70 10.35 -13.64
C ALA A 203 -15.06 11.42 -12.61
N GLN A 204 -16.17 11.29 -11.87
CA GLN A 204 -16.55 12.21 -10.81
C GLN A 204 -15.57 12.20 -9.63
N VAL A 205 -15.10 11.03 -9.22
CA VAL A 205 -14.09 10.91 -8.17
C VAL A 205 -12.78 11.55 -8.58
N ALA A 206 -12.38 11.39 -9.84
CA ALA A 206 -11.14 11.94 -10.39
C ALA A 206 -11.18 13.47 -10.60
N ALA A 207 -12.36 14.06 -10.82
CA ALA A 207 -12.51 15.47 -11.20
C ALA A 207 -12.40 16.47 -10.04
N ARG A 208 -12.37 16.03 -8.78
CA ARG A 208 -12.36 16.93 -7.64
C ARG A 208 -10.94 17.42 -7.34
N ALA A 209 -10.66 18.66 -7.71
CA ALA A 209 -9.40 19.32 -7.35
C ALA A 209 -9.35 19.57 -5.83
N PRO A 210 -8.20 19.33 -5.17
CA PRO A 210 -8.05 19.67 -3.77
C PRO A 210 -8.07 21.18 -3.57
N GLU A 211 -8.67 21.65 -2.48
CA GLU A 211 -8.47 23.01 -2.00
C GLU A 211 -7.03 23.15 -1.52
N HIS A 212 -6.40 24.30 -1.84
CA HIS A 212 -5.01 24.56 -1.51
C HIS A 212 -4.91 25.78 -0.60
N HIS A 213 -4.41 25.56 0.62
CA HIS A 213 -4.16 26.61 1.60
C HIS A 213 -2.66 26.70 1.87
N VAL A 214 -2.15 27.95 1.96
CA VAL A 214 -0.73 28.22 2.20
C VAL A 214 -0.57 29.01 3.48
N PHE A 215 0.34 28.55 4.35
CA PHE A 215 0.72 29.23 5.60
C PHE A 215 2.20 29.57 5.53
N HIS A 216 2.58 30.76 6.00
CA HIS A 216 3.99 31.16 6.12
C HIS A 216 4.50 30.77 7.51
N ALA A 217 5.14 29.61 7.60
CA ALA A 217 5.68 29.05 8.83
C ALA A 217 6.78 28.03 8.53
N ALA A 218 7.68 27.81 9.49
CA ALA A 218 8.75 26.82 9.42
C ALA A 218 8.71 25.91 10.68
N PRO A 219 7.66 25.06 10.82
CA PRO A 219 7.54 24.18 11.96
C PRO A 219 8.56 23.04 11.91
N ASP A 220 8.86 22.42 13.06
CA ASP A 220 9.44 21.09 13.07
C ASP A 220 8.43 20.09 12.50
N ALA A 221 8.85 19.32 11.50
CA ALA A 221 7.95 18.40 10.79
C ALA A 221 7.44 17.27 11.70
N ALA A 222 8.30 16.75 12.58
CA ALA A 222 7.92 15.69 13.51
C ALA A 222 6.92 16.21 14.55
N ALA A 223 7.14 17.40 15.12
CA ALA A 223 6.21 18.00 16.07
C ALA A 223 4.83 18.27 15.45
N LEU A 224 4.80 18.81 14.22
CA LEU A 224 3.54 19.04 13.49
C LEU A 224 2.83 17.72 13.18
N PHE A 225 3.56 16.70 12.72
CA PHE A 225 3.01 15.37 12.45
C PHE A 225 2.38 14.76 13.71
N ASN A 226 3.10 14.78 14.83
CA ASN A 226 2.60 14.23 16.09
C ASN A 226 1.34 14.93 16.57
N ALA A 227 1.31 16.27 16.51
CA ALA A 227 0.15 17.07 16.90
C ALA A 227 -1.09 16.81 16.04
N LEU A 228 -0.92 16.50 14.75
CA LEU A 228 -2.02 16.28 13.81
C LEU A 228 -2.41 14.80 13.67
N HIS A 229 -1.45 13.89 13.63
CA HIS A 229 -1.62 12.50 13.23
C HIS A 229 -1.08 11.47 14.24
N GLY A 230 -0.59 11.91 15.41
CA GLY A 230 0.04 11.04 16.41
C GLY A 230 -0.83 9.89 16.92
N THR A 231 -2.17 10.00 16.83
CA THR A 231 -3.13 8.96 17.22
C THR A 231 -3.75 8.20 16.06
N ALA A 232 -3.46 8.58 14.80
CA ALA A 232 -4.05 7.94 13.63
C ALA A 232 -3.58 6.48 13.49
N GLU A 233 -4.49 5.57 13.12
CA GLU A 233 -4.18 4.16 12.89
C GLU A 233 -3.29 3.95 11.66
N HIS A 234 -3.50 4.75 10.63
CA HIS A 234 -2.70 4.74 9.40
C HIS A 234 -2.17 6.15 9.15
N ALA A 235 -0.86 6.33 9.24
CA ALA A 235 -0.21 7.62 9.06
C ALA A 235 1.19 7.46 8.44
N VAL A 236 1.57 8.45 7.65
CA VAL A 236 2.83 8.52 6.92
C VAL A 236 3.46 9.90 7.13
N LEU A 237 4.70 9.92 7.58
CA LEU A 237 5.60 11.08 7.55
C LEU A 237 6.78 10.71 6.64
N LEU A 238 6.96 11.45 5.56
CA LEU A 238 8.16 11.43 4.72
C LEU A 238 8.91 12.74 4.99
N GLU A 239 10.07 12.64 5.62
CA GLU A 239 10.76 13.80 6.13
C GLU A 239 12.18 13.90 5.60
N SER A 240 12.61 15.11 5.28
CA SER A 240 14.04 15.41 5.24
C SER A 240 14.47 15.92 6.62
N SER A 241 15.06 15.07 7.43
CA SER A 241 15.52 15.46 8.77
C SER A 241 16.91 16.13 8.79
N ASN A 242 17.60 16.16 7.65
CA ASN A 242 18.96 16.76 7.50
C ASN A 242 18.88 18.20 6.95
N LEU A 243 18.15 19.09 7.62
CA LEU A 243 17.93 20.47 7.19
C LEU A 243 19.18 21.36 7.32
N SER A 244 20.15 20.98 8.16
CA SER A 244 21.39 21.74 8.33
C SER A 244 22.37 21.60 7.16
N PHE A 245 22.13 20.69 6.24
CA PHE A 245 22.95 20.45 5.05
C PHE A 245 22.36 21.17 3.84
N THR A 246 23.15 22.03 3.19
CA THR A 246 22.77 22.64 1.91
C THR A 246 22.92 21.60 0.81
N ASP A 247 21.80 20.98 0.40
CA ASP A 247 21.78 20.04 -0.71
C ASP A 247 21.49 20.77 -2.04
N PRO A 248 22.49 20.87 -2.95
CA PRO A 248 22.28 21.51 -4.25
C PRO A 248 21.16 20.89 -5.09
N ARG A 249 20.74 19.65 -4.76
CA ARG A 249 19.69 18.91 -5.45
C ARG A 249 18.34 19.02 -4.77
N GLN A 250 18.26 19.79 -3.70
CA GLN A 250 17.01 20.04 -2.98
C GLN A 250 16.30 18.76 -2.47
N ARG A 251 17.04 17.66 -2.19
CA ARG A 251 16.47 16.43 -1.59
C ARG A 251 15.93 16.70 -0.19
N ASN A 252 16.43 17.74 0.48
CA ASN A 252 15.98 18.19 1.79
C ASN A 252 14.98 19.35 1.73
N ARG A 253 14.35 19.57 0.56
CA ARG A 253 13.41 20.69 0.40
C ARG A 253 12.07 20.44 1.05
N TYR A 254 11.51 19.24 0.91
CA TYR A 254 10.14 18.96 1.31
C TYR A 254 10.04 17.93 2.41
N SER A 255 9.06 18.12 3.30
CA SER A 255 8.52 17.07 4.15
C SER A 255 7.03 16.94 3.87
N LEU A 256 6.53 15.69 3.76
CA LEU A 256 5.14 15.36 3.50
C LEU A 256 4.57 14.59 4.68
N MET A 257 3.33 14.91 5.08
CA MET A 257 2.61 14.14 6.09
C MET A 257 1.14 13.97 5.74
N ALA A 258 0.62 12.79 6.05
CA ALA A 258 -0.78 12.45 5.83
C ALA A 258 -1.23 11.31 6.72
N ALA A 259 -2.55 11.19 6.93
CA ALA A 259 -3.17 10.05 7.59
C ALA A 259 -4.44 9.63 6.86
N ALA A 260 -4.80 8.35 6.99
CA ALA A 260 -6.12 7.84 6.62
C ALA A 260 -6.98 7.80 7.89
N ASP A 261 -7.48 8.95 8.27
CA ASP A 261 -8.19 9.22 9.53
C ASP A 261 -9.70 9.44 9.35
N SER A 262 -10.21 9.27 8.13
CA SER A 262 -11.64 9.41 7.81
C SER A 262 -12.10 8.35 6.80
N ASP A 263 -13.42 8.10 6.76
CA ASP A 263 -14.04 7.19 5.79
C ASP A 263 -13.96 7.68 4.32
N ALA A 264 -13.47 8.90 4.10
CA ALA A 264 -13.19 9.42 2.76
C ALA A 264 -11.80 9.01 2.24
N CYS A 265 -10.92 8.55 3.13
CA CYS A 265 -9.61 8.00 2.77
C CYS A 265 -9.73 6.55 2.30
N ALA A 266 -8.75 6.12 1.51
CA ALA A 266 -8.62 4.71 1.15
C ALA A 266 -7.33 4.11 1.70
N THR A 267 -7.34 2.80 1.97
CA THR A 267 -6.13 2.03 2.26
C THR A 267 -6.07 0.83 1.33
N TYR A 268 -4.88 0.56 0.81
CA TYR A 268 -4.61 -0.62 0.01
C TYR A 268 -3.54 -1.48 0.66
N GLU A 269 -3.79 -2.77 0.74
CA GLU A 269 -2.88 -3.75 1.30
C GLU A 269 -2.72 -4.92 0.34
N GLN A 270 -1.48 -5.27 -0.03
CA GLN A 270 -1.16 -6.44 -0.85
C GLN A 270 -0.66 -7.58 0.02
N ARG A 271 -1.26 -8.77 -0.13
CA ARG A 271 -0.81 -10.02 0.49
C ARG A 271 -0.74 -11.13 -0.55
N GLY A 272 0.45 -11.55 -0.90
CA GLY A 272 0.62 -12.51 -2.00
C GLY A 272 -0.01 -11.99 -3.30
N GLY A 273 -0.84 -12.82 -3.95
CA GLY A 273 -1.54 -12.45 -5.19
C GLY A 273 -2.87 -11.73 -4.99
N THR A 274 -3.17 -11.20 -3.78
CA THR A 274 -4.46 -10.57 -3.47
C THR A 274 -4.25 -9.21 -2.84
N GLY A 275 -4.88 -8.18 -3.41
CA GLY A 275 -4.99 -6.85 -2.84
C GLY A 275 -6.30 -6.67 -2.07
N PHE A 276 -6.28 -5.86 -1.03
CA PHE A 276 -7.46 -5.45 -0.27
C PHE A 276 -7.53 -3.93 -0.28
N LEU A 277 -8.51 -3.39 -1.02
CA LEU A 277 -8.76 -1.96 -1.08
C LEU A 277 -9.94 -1.62 -0.17
N ARG A 278 -9.67 -0.86 0.88
CA ARG A 278 -10.68 -0.37 1.81
C ARG A 278 -11.07 1.07 1.44
N GLU A 279 -12.35 1.28 1.23
CA GLU A 279 -13.01 2.56 0.97
C GLU A 279 -14.07 2.78 2.07
N GLY A 280 -13.69 3.46 3.15
CA GLY A 280 -14.58 3.64 4.31
C GLY A 280 -15.01 2.31 4.92
N THR A 281 -16.30 1.99 4.84
CA THR A 281 -16.89 0.75 5.38
C THR A 281 -16.86 -0.45 4.42
N ALA A 282 -16.44 -0.23 3.15
CA ALA A 282 -16.36 -1.27 2.13
C ALA A 282 -14.91 -1.70 1.90
N THR A 283 -14.67 -3.01 1.77
CA THR A 283 -13.36 -3.58 1.43
C THR A 283 -13.51 -4.44 0.19
N ALA A 284 -12.90 -4.02 -0.91
CA ALA A 284 -12.82 -4.77 -2.16
C ALA A 284 -11.60 -5.69 -2.16
N ARG A 285 -11.79 -6.94 -2.59
CA ARG A 285 -10.73 -7.90 -2.84
C ARG A 285 -10.30 -7.80 -4.29
N ILE A 286 -9.08 -7.35 -4.53
CA ILE A 286 -8.50 -7.16 -5.85
C ILE A 286 -7.63 -8.38 -6.16
N THR A 287 -8.00 -9.17 -7.14
CA THR A 287 -7.17 -10.27 -7.63
C THR A 287 -6.08 -9.73 -8.55
N GLY A 288 -4.87 -10.27 -8.46
CA GLY A 288 -3.73 -9.86 -9.28
C GLY A 288 -2.58 -9.27 -8.50
N GLY A 289 -1.56 -8.83 -9.23
CA GLY A 289 -0.34 -8.27 -8.67
C GLY A 289 -0.49 -6.80 -8.25
N PHE A 290 0.39 -6.40 -7.34
CA PHE A 290 0.47 -5.02 -6.86
C PHE A 290 0.73 -4.01 -8.00
N PHE A 291 1.71 -4.30 -8.87
CA PHE A 291 2.08 -3.36 -9.95
C PHE A 291 0.99 -3.25 -11.02
N GLU A 292 0.24 -4.32 -11.27
CA GLU A 292 -0.93 -4.27 -12.14
C GLU A 292 -2.03 -3.39 -11.57
N TRP A 293 -2.33 -3.53 -10.25
CA TRP A 293 -3.25 -2.65 -9.57
C TRP A 293 -2.75 -1.20 -9.55
N LEU A 294 -1.47 -0.98 -9.21
CA LEU A 294 -0.88 0.36 -9.15
C LEU A 294 -0.96 1.06 -10.51
N SER A 295 -0.74 0.34 -11.61
CA SER A 295 -0.86 0.90 -12.97
C SER A 295 -2.25 1.51 -13.20
N ARG A 296 -3.29 0.85 -12.72
CA ARG A 296 -4.68 1.35 -12.82
C ARG A 296 -5.00 2.44 -11.80
N ALA A 297 -4.45 2.34 -10.57
CA ALA A 297 -4.75 3.27 -9.48
C ALA A 297 -4.00 4.60 -9.58
N TRP A 298 -2.87 4.63 -10.29
CA TRP A 298 -1.99 5.80 -10.41
C TRP A 298 -2.15 6.57 -11.73
N GLU A 299 -2.76 5.99 -12.77
CA GLU A 299 -2.92 6.62 -14.09
C GLU A 299 -4.10 7.59 -14.21
N VAL A 300 -4.70 8.03 -13.12
CA VAL A 300 -5.82 8.98 -13.16
C VAL A 300 -5.30 10.36 -13.56
N PRO A 301 -5.81 10.99 -14.64
CA PRO A 301 -5.41 12.34 -15.03
C PRO A 301 -5.64 13.33 -13.90
N SER A 302 -4.61 14.07 -13.52
CA SER A 302 -4.73 15.09 -12.47
C SER A 302 -5.59 16.24 -12.92
N PRO A 303 -6.51 16.76 -12.11
CA PRO A 303 -7.11 18.06 -12.34
C PRO A 303 -6.01 19.14 -12.34
N SER A 304 -6.13 20.08 -13.28
CA SER A 304 -5.15 21.12 -13.59
C SER A 304 -4.95 22.22 -12.52
N SER A 305 -5.34 21.99 -11.27
CA SER A 305 -5.45 23.03 -10.22
C SER A 305 -4.45 22.92 -9.08
N THR A 306 -3.51 21.97 -9.09
CA THR A 306 -2.42 21.93 -8.11
C THR A 306 -1.25 22.79 -8.62
N ASP A 307 -0.57 23.47 -7.71
CA ASP A 307 0.66 24.20 -7.99
C ASP A 307 1.67 23.23 -8.62
N PRO A 308 2.12 23.46 -9.87
CA PRO A 308 3.06 22.56 -10.55
C PRO A 308 4.42 22.49 -9.85
N LEU A 309 4.70 23.38 -8.88
CA LEU A 309 5.92 23.41 -8.09
C LEU A 309 5.86 22.45 -6.89
N LEU A 310 4.67 21.97 -6.47
CA LEU A 310 4.56 21.03 -5.37
C LEU A 310 4.94 19.61 -5.82
N PRO A 311 5.67 18.86 -4.98
CA PRO A 311 6.12 17.52 -5.32
C PRO A 311 4.99 16.49 -5.36
N PHE A 312 3.89 16.76 -4.66
CA PHE A 312 2.79 15.82 -4.47
C PHE A 312 1.42 16.50 -4.53
N ALA A 313 0.49 15.89 -5.26
CA ALA A 313 -0.95 16.08 -5.13
C ALA A 313 -1.56 14.81 -4.55
N PRO A 314 -2.72 14.86 -3.86
CA PRO A 314 -3.32 13.69 -3.21
C PRO A 314 -3.36 12.46 -4.11
N GLY A 315 -2.63 11.45 -3.71
CA GLY A 315 -2.39 10.18 -4.39
C GLY A 315 -2.13 9.09 -3.35
N TRP A 316 -1.20 8.18 -3.60
CA TRP A 316 -0.89 7.06 -2.73
C TRP A 316 0.45 7.25 -2.02
N LEU A 317 0.50 6.96 -0.69
CA LEU A 317 1.72 7.01 0.13
C LEU A 317 1.86 5.73 0.95
N GLY A 318 3.08 5.24 1.12
CA GLY A 318 3.34 4.09 1.97
C GLY A 318 4.58 3.31 1.57
N TYR A 319 4.55 1.98 1.71
CA TYR A 319 5.70 1.14 1.44
C TYR A 319 5.40 -0.02 0.47
N LEU A 320 6.45 -0.44 -0.20
CA LEU A 320 6.57 -1.63 -1.02
C LEU A 320 7.60 -2.54 -0.35
N GLY A 321 7.18 -3.70 0.15
CA GLY A 321 8.07 -4.69 0.74
C GLY A 321 8.86 -5.46 -0.31
N TYR A 322 10.01 -6.00 0.11
CA TYR A 322 10.92 -6.71 -0.78
C TYR A 322 10.29 -7.90 -1.50
N GLU A 323 9.32 -8.56 -0.88
CA GLU A 323 8.67 -9.75 -1.43
C GLU A 323 7.83 -9.49 -2.68
N LEU A 324 7.51 -8.23 -3.00
CA LEU A 324 6.97 -7.87 -4.32
C LEU A 324 7.93 -8.23 -5.48
N LYS A 325 9.18 -8.58 -5.19
CA LYS A 325 10.15 -9.15 -6.17
C LYS A 325 9.56 -10.32 -6.97
N ARG A 326 8.60 -11.06 -6.40
CA ARG A 326 7.93 -12.17 -7.10
C ARG A 326 7.15 -11.72 -8.34
N GLU A 327 6.76 -10.45 -8.39
CA GLU A 327 6.09 -9.84 -9.55
C GLU A 327 7.09 -9.31 -10.60
N THR A 328 8.37 -9.23 -10.25
CA THR A 328 9.45 -8.68 -11.10
C THR A 328 10.50 -9.72 -11.47
N GLY A 329 10.15 -11.00 -11.39
CA GLY A 329 10.98 -12.13 -11.81
C GLY A 329 11.73 -12.85 -10.69
N GLY A 330 11.60 -12.42 -9.43
CA GLY A 330 12.13 -13.15 -8.28
C GLY A 330 11.31 -14.40 -7.95
N SER A 331 11.86 -15.29 -7.12
CA SER A 331 11.19 -16.52 -6.73
C SER A 331 9.92 -16.28 -5.90
N ASN A 332 8.96 -17.18 -6.02
CA ASN A 332 7.69 -17.11 -5.33
C ASN A 332 7.71 -17.99 -4.06
N ASN A 333 8.16 -17.43 -2.94
CA ASN A 333 8.05 -18.07 -1.62
C ASN A 333 6.66 -17.78 -1.01
N ALA A 334 5.60 -18.28 -1.66
CA ALA A 334 4.20 -17.95 -1.35
C ALA A 334 3.75 -18.36 0.08
N ALA A 335 4.42 -19.31 0.73
CA ALA A 335 3.98 -19.84 2.02
C ALA A 335 4.03 -18.82 3.18
N ALA A 336 5.02 -17.90 3.17
CA ALA A 336 5.15 -16.89 4.22
C ALA A 336 4.19 -15.70 4.06
N ALA A 337 3.69 -15.46 2.85
CA ALA A 337 2.85 -14.30 2.54
C ALA A 337 1.39 -14.42 3.02
N LEU A 338 0.95 -15.62 3.40
CA LEU A 338 -0.45 -15.91 3.77
C LEU A 338 -0.68 -16.00 5.28
N ASP A 339 0.36 -15.87 6.09
CA ASP A 339 0.19 -15.80 7.55
C ASP A 339 -0.46 -14.45 7.93
N PRO A 340 -1.65 -14.44 8.55
CA PRO A 340 -2.31 -13.20 8.98
C PRO A 340 -1.47 -12.35 9.94
N GLY A 341 -0.49 -12.95 10.62
CA GLY A 341 0.46 -12.25 11.52
C GLY A 341 1.66 -11.64 10.80
N SER A 342 1.93 -11.99 9.53
CA SER A 342 3.04 -11.44 8.77
C SER A 342 2.75 -10.02 8.27
N LEU A 343 3.82 -9.25 7.99
CA LEU A 343 3.70 -7.96 7.31
C LEU A 343 3.11 -8.16 5.90
N ALA A 344 2.28 -7.22 5.47
CA ALA A 344 1.82 -7.16 4.09
C ALA A 344 2.99 -6.89 3.12
N ASP A 345 2.85 -7.34 1.88
CA ASP A 345 3.86 -7.09 0.83
C ASP A 345 3.92 -5.62 0.44
N ALA A 346 2.80 -4.91 0.52
CA ALA A 346 2.73 -3.45 0.40
C ALA A 346 1.55 -2.91 1.20
N VAL A 347 1.69 -1.70 1.74
CA VAL A 347 0.57 -0.93 2.28
C VAL A 347 0.68 0.51 1.78
N LEU A 348 -0.40 0.99 1.18
CA LEU A 348 -0.53 2.37 0.74
C LEU A 348 -1.81 3.00 1.29
N ILE A 349 -1.75 4.27 1.64
CA ILE A 349 -2.92 5.09 1.95
C ILE A 349 -3.16 6.10 0.83
N ARG A 350 -4.43 6.40 0.56
CA ARG A 350 -4.87 7.54 -0.25
C ARG A 350 -5.62 8.49 0.67
N PRO A 351 -4.91 9.48 1.22
CA PRO A 351 -5.51 10.46 2.14
C PRO A 351 -6.34 11.49 1.37
N THR A 352 -7.30 12.08 2.04
CA THR A 352 -8.00 13.28 1.54
C THR A 352 -7.27 14.57 1.87
N ARG A 353 -6.40 14.56 2.89
CA ARG A 353 -5.64 15.72 3.35
C ARG A 353 -4.16 15.40 3.37
N VAL A 354 -3.36 16.32 2.85
CA VAL A 354 -1.91 16.24 2.86
C VAL A 354 -1.32 17.57 3.27
N ILE A 355 -0.32 17.51 4.13
CA ILE A 355 0.48 18.69 4.49
C ILE A 355 1.86 18.52 3.86
N ILE A 356 2.33 19.57 3.21
CA ILE A 356 3.66 19.66 2.62
C ILE A 356 4.37 20.87 3.24
N ILE A 357 5.52 20.65 3.83
CA ILE A 357 6.40 21.71 4.33
C ILE A 357 7.46 21.93 3.26
N ASP A 358 7.55 23.17 2.72
CA ASP A 358 8.67 23.59 1.89
C ASP A 358 9.68 24.33 2.80
N HIS A 359 10.75 23.65 3.13
CA HIS A 359 11.80 24.17 4.01
C HIS A 359 12.59 25.33 3.39
N HIS A 360 12.62 25.45 2.05
CA HIS A 360 13.33 26.52 1.36
C HIS A 360 12.57 27.84 1.38
N THR A 361 11.24 27.77 1.23
CA THR A 361 10.39 28.97 1.23
C THR A 361 9.79 29.27 2.60
N SER A 362 9.98 28.38 3.58
CA SER A 362 9.34 28.44 4.90
C SER A 362 7.82 28.55 4.76
N THR A 363 7.23 27.67 3.96
CA THR A 363 5.79 27.60 3.74
C THR A 363 5.26 26.21 4.06
N VAL A 364 4.02 26.18 4.57
CA VAL A 364 3.26 24.96 4.80
C VAL A 364 2.05 24.99 3.89
N HIS A 365 1.92 23.95 3.06
CA HIS A 365 0.82 23.79 2.12
C HIS A 365 -0.12 22.70 2.64
N LEU A 366 -1.40 23.01 2.81
CA LEU A 366 -2.46 22.06 3.07
C LEU A 366 -3.23 21.84 1.77
N LEU A 367 -3.26 20.60 1.30
CA LEU A 367 -4.10 20.14 0.21
C LEU A 367 -5.26 19.34 0.79
N ASP A 368 -6.52 19.78 0.58
CA ASP A 368 -7.74 19.11 1.05
C ASP A 368 -8.62 18.74 -0.14
N ALA A 369 -8.75 17.45 -0.42
CA ALA A 369 -9.57 16.90 -1.53
C ALA A 369 -11.06 16.72 -1.15
N GLY A 370 -11.52 17.39 -0.10
CA GLY A 370 -12.91 17.48 0.28
C GLY A 370 -13.36 16.54 1.37
N SER A 371 -12.93 16.82 2.57
CA SER A 371 -13.61 16.32 3.75
C SER A 371 -14.79 17.21 4.09
N THR A 372 -15.82 16.63 4.72
CA THR A 372 -16.99 17.37 5.23
C THR A 372 -16.63 18.34 6.36
N ASP A 373 -15.41 18.28 6.91
CA ASP A 373 -14.88 19.11 8.00
C ASP A 373 -13.63 19.90 7.58
N GLY A 374 -13.56 20.35 6.31
CA GLY A 374 -12.38 21.06 5.77
C GLY A 374 -11.98 22.31 6.56
N THR A 375 -12.96 23.12 6.95
CA THR A 375 -12.70 24.39 7.70
C THR A 375 -12.18 24.14 9.11
N GLY A 376 -12.63 23.07 9.79
CA GLY A 376 -12.15 22.72 11.13
C GLY A 376 -10.68 22.26 11.12
N PHE A 377 -10.30 21.43 10.15
CA PHE A 377 -8.91 20.97 10.03
C PHE A 377 -7.96 22.08 9.62
N GLN A 378 -8.33 22.92 8.64
CA GLN A 378 -7.56 24.10 8.25
C GLN A 378 -7.32 25.05 9.44
N ALA A 379 -8.38 25.33 10.21
CA ALA A 379 -8.27 26.19 11.41
C ALA A 379 -7.34 25.55 12.47
N ARG A 380 -7.41 24.22 12.65
CA ARG A 380 -6.51 23.50 13.55
C ARG A 380 -5.05 23.59 13.10
N VAL A 381 -4.77 23.42 11.82
CA VAL A 381 -3.42 23.60 11.25
C VAL A 381 -2.94 25.03 11.49
N GLY A 382 -3.76 26.06 11.17
CA GLY A 382 -3.42 27.46 11.41
C GLY A 382 -3.11 27.75 12.86
N ALA A 383 -3.93 27.31 13.80
CA ALA A 383 -3.72 27.50 15.23
C ALA A 383 -2.43 26.83 15.73
N LEU A 384 -2.09 25.63 15.23
CA LEU A 384 -0.84 24.97 15.56
C LEU A 384 0.39 25.73 15.02
N LEU A 385 0.29 26.31 13.83
CA LEU A 385 1.39 27.07 13.22
C LEU A 385 1.56 28.47 13.82
N GLU A 386 0.49 29.09 14.34
CA GLU A 386 0.53 30.36 15.09
C GLU A 386 1.03 30.17 16.54
N GLY A 387 0.81 28.96 17.09
CA GLY A 387 1.29 28.55 18.40
C GLY A 387 2.79 28.26 18.42
N THR A 388 3.33 28.07 19.62
CA THR A 388 4.71 27.56 19.77
C THR A 388 4.66 26.03 19.74
N LEU A 389 4.73 25.46 18.54
CA LEU A 389 5.06 24.03 18.40
C LEU A 389 6.53 23.88 18.82
N GLY A 390 6.76 23.48 20.07
CA GLY A 390 8.08 23.05 20.50
C GLY A 390 8.49 21.79 19.72
N ALA A 391 9.77 21.67 19.38
CA ALA A 391 10.29 20.37 18.92
C ALA A 391 10.01 19.35 20.00
N ASP A 392 9.52 18.15 19.60
CA ASP A 392 9.33 17.05 20.54
C ASP A 392 10.67 16.76 21.25
N LEU A 393 10.62 16.61 22.56
CA LEU A 393 11.81 16.25 23.33
C LEU A 393 12.26 14.88 22.84
N VAL A 394 13.53 14.76 22.47
CA VAL A 394 14.13 13.47 22.09
C VAL A 394 14.15 12.58 23.33
N PRO A 395 13.44 11.44 23.33
CA PRO A 395 13.44 10.54 24.48
C PRO A 395 14.86 9.98 24.71
N GLY A 396 15.17 9.68 25.97
CA GLY A 396 16.38 8.94 26.33
C GLY A 396 16.36 7.53 25.72
N PRO A 397 17.49 6.79 25.80
CA PRO A 397 17.54 5.37 25.41
C PRO A 397 16.43 4.55 26.07
N LEU A 398 16.06 3.43 25.48
CA LEU A 398 15.10 2.51 26.09
C LEU A 398 15.70 1.89 27.37
N ASP A 399 14.90 1.81 28.41
CA ASP A 399 15.28 1.16 29.69
C ASP A 399 14.17 0.15 30.09
N PRO A 400 14.48 -1.14 30.12
CA PRO A 400 15.75 -1.75 29.76
C PRO A 400 16.05 -1.65 28.24
N ALA A 401 17.34 -1.58 27.90
CA ALA A 401 17.76 -1.62 26.50
C ALA A 401 17.36 -2.95 25.85
N PRO A 402 16.82 -2.95 24.60
CA PRO A 402 16.43 -4.17 23.92
C PRO A 402 17.63 -5.11 23.69
N ALA A 403 17.50 -6.38 24.07
CA ALA A 403 18.49 -7.42 23.82
C ALA A 403 18.19 -8.08 22.46
N PHE A 404 18.82 -7.60 21.41
CA PHE A 404 18.66 -8.16 20.08
C PHE A 404 19.37 -9.51 19.94
N THR A 405 18.80 -10.39 19.11
CA THR A 405 19.42 -11.59 18.59
C THR A 405 19.67 -11.39 17.08
N VAL A 406 20.75 -11.97 16.56
CA VAL A 406 21.04 -11.95 15.11
C VAL A 406 20.60 -13.28 14.50
N ARG A 407 19.98 -13.23 13.31
CA ARG A 407 19.55 -14.44 12.59
C ARG A 407 20.73 -15.34 12.20
N ASP A 408 21.78 -14.75 11.65
CA ASP A 408 22.99 -15.44 11.25
C ASP A 408 24.13 -15.08 12.19
N GLU A 409 24.61 -16.06 12.95
CA GLU A 409 25.86 -15.88 13.73
C GLU A 409 27.06 -15.67 12.80
N ALA A 410 28.14 -15.09 13.31
CA ALA A 410 29.32 -14.73 12.53
C ALA A 410 29.81 -15.88 11.61
N ALA A 411 29.99 -17.09 12.16
CA ALA A 411 30.46 -18.24 11.39
C ALA A 411 29.54 -18.61 10.22
N ASN A 412 28.22 -18.52 10.42
CA ASN A 412 27.23 -18.80 9.37
C ASN A 412 27.26 -17.71 8.29
N TYR A 413 27.29 -16.43 8.69
CA TYR A 413 27.35 -15.32 7.73
C TYR A 413 28.63 -15.38 6.88
N LEU A 414 29.80 -15.64 7.47
CA LEU A 414 31.07 -15.83 6.76
C LEU A 414 31.01 -16.98 5.74
N ALA A 415 30.35 -18.09 6.10
CA ALA A 415 30.14 -19.20 5.19
C ALA A 415 29.22 -18.81 4.01
N LYS A 416 28.15 -18.04 4.27
CA LYS A 416 27.24 -17.51 3.25
C LYS A 416 27.95 -16.52 2.31
N VAL A 417 28.85 -15.66 2.82
CA VAL A 417 29.73 -14.81 1.99
C VAL A 417 30.56 -15.64 1.04
N THR A 418 31.22 -16.69 1.56
CA THR A 418 32.04 -17.60 0.73
C THR A 418 31.20 -18.30 -0.33
N ALA A 419 29.99 -18.72 0.00
CA ALA A 419 29.05 -19.35 -0.93
C ALA A 419 28.57 -18.36 -2.02
N ALA A 420 28.33 -17.10 -1.68
CA ALA A 420 28.02 -16.04 -2.64
C ALA A 420 29.18 -15.82 -3.63
N GLN A 421 30.41 -15.75 -3.12
CA GLN A 421 31.60 -15.65 -3.95
C GLN A 421 31.78 -16.82 -4.90
N GLU A 422 31.40 -18.03 -4.49
CA GLU A 422 31.43 -19.18 -5.38
C GLU A 422 30.42 -19.06 -6.53
N GLN A 423 29.21 -18.48 -6.27
CA GLN A 423 28.26 -18.18 -7.34
C GLN A 423 28.82 -17.11 -8.31
N ILE A 424 29.51 -16.11 -7.78
CA ILE A 424 30.16 -15.06 -8.58
C ILE A 424 31.28 -15.67 -9.46
N ARG A 425 32.14 -16.53 -8.91
CA ARG A 425 33.18 -17.22 -9.67
C ARG A 425 32.65 -18.13 -10.78
N ARG A 426 31.44 -18.70 -10.58
CA ARG A 426 30.75 -19.47 -11.61
C ARG A 426 30.08 -18.60 -12.68
N GLY A 427 30.10 -17.30 -12.53
CA GLY A 427 29.49 -16.37 -13.46
C GLY A 427 27.97 -16.22 -13.32
N ASN A 428 27.38 -16.71 -12.23
CA ASN A 428 25.94 -16.63 -11.97
C ASN A 428 25.51 -15.25 -11.47
N SER A 429 26.45 -14.48 -10.90
CA SER A 429 26.26 -13.09 -10.46
C SER A 429 27.59 -12.34 -10.56
N TYR A 430 27.56 -11.01 -10.54
CA TYR A 430 28.73 -10.14 -10.42
C TYR A 430 28.86 -9.55 -9.02
N GLU A 431 27.70 -9.29 -8.39
CA GLU A 431 27.57 -8.73 -7.05
C GLU A 431 26.27 -9.27 -6.43
N ALA A 432 26.27 -9.58 -5.13
CA ALA A 432 25.11 -10.02 -4.40
C ALA A 432 24.99 -9.30 -3.06
N CYS A 433 23.88 -8.60 -2.81
CA CYS A 433 23.60 -7.96 -1.52
C CYS A 433 23.08 -8.98 -0.51
N LEU A 434 24.01 -9.65 0.19
CA LEU A 434 23.70 -10.64 1.22
C LEU A 434 23.23 -9.94 2.50
N THR A 435 22.12 -10.41 3.08
CA THR A 435 21.51 -9.78 4.24
C THR A 435 21.30 -10.74 5.40
N THR A 436 21.23 -10.17 6.60
CA THR A 436 20.76 -10.81 7.82
C THR A 436 19.81 -9.88 8.56
N ALA A 437 19.27 -10.30 9.68
CA ALA A 437 18.36 -9.49 10.48
C ALA A 437 18.67 -9.65 11.98
N LEU A 438 18.48 -8.54 12.70
CA LEU A 438 18.44 -8.55 14.15
C LEU A 438 16.98 -8.44 14.61
N SER A 439 16.61 -9.17 15.65
CA SER A 439 15.26 -9.16 16.21
C SER A 439 15.26 -9.13 17.72
N CYS A 440 14.24 -8.49 18.30
CA CYS A 440 13.99 -8.50 19.73
C CYS A 440 12.47 -8.54 19.95
N ALA A 441 11.98 -9.58 20.61
CA ALA A 441 10.57 -9.79 20.85
C ALA A 441 10.07 -9.07 22.11
N SER A 442 8.77 -8.73 22.11
CA SER A 442 8.02 -8.25 23.27
C SER A 442 8.63 -7.04 23.99
N VAL A 443 9.11 -6.04 23.22
CA VAL A 443 9.66 -4.80 23.76
C VAL A 443 8.53 -3.82 24.07
N VAL A 444 8.45 -3.33 25.30
CA VAL A 444 7.53 -2.26 25.68
C VAL A 444 8.13 -0.92 25.23
N CYS A 445 7.60 -0.35 24.17
CA CYS A 445 8.07 0.91 23.61
C CYS A 445 6.97 1.63 22.84
N ASP A 446 7.15 2.93 22.62
CA ASP A 446 6.35 3.72 21.68
C ASP A 446 7.11 3.82 20.33
N PRO A 447 6.53 3.36 19.22
CA PRO A 447 7.13 3.46 17.90
C PRO A 447 7.48 4.90 17.48
N TRP A 448 6.68 5.89 17.87
CA TRP A 448 6.96 7.29 17.58
C TRP A 448 8.21 7.79 18.32
N GLU A 449 8.35 7.46 19.59
CA GLU A 449 9.55 7.80 20.35
C GLU A 449 10.80 7.15 19.77
N ASN A 450 10.70 5.92 19.26
CA ASN A 450 11.82 5.27 18.57
C ASN A 450 12.20 6.03 17.30
N TYR A 451 11.22 6.55 16.55
CA TYR A 451 11.52 7.41 15.41
C TYR A 451 12.27 8.69 15.84
N LEU A 452 11.84 9.36 16.91
CA LEU A 452 12.51 10.56 17.42
C LEU A 452 13.97 10.28 17.84
N ARG A 453 14.22 9.12 18.47
CA ARG A 453 15.59 8.67 18.82
C ARG A 453 16.46 8.51 17.57
N LEU A 454 15.96 7.79 16.58
CA LEU A 454 16.68 7.53 15.33
C LEU A 454 16.91 8.83 14.54
N ARG A 455 15.89 9.66 14.40
CA ARG A 455 15.93 10.96 13.72
C ARG A 455 17.01 11.88 14.30
N ALA A 456 17.10 11.93 15.62
CA ALA A 456 18.08 12.76 16.32
C ALA A 456 19.51 12.22 16.18
N ALA A 457 19.67 10.90 16.26
CA ALA A 457 20.99 10.25 16.16
C ALA A 457 21.55 10.25 14.73
N ASN A 458 20.69 10.08 13.72
CA ASN A 458 21.09 9.86 12.33
C ASN A 458 20.22 10.69 11.36
N PRO A 459 20.34 12.02 11.30
CA PRO A 459 19.59 12.83 10.33
C PRO A 459 19.85 12.41 8.89
N ALA A 460 18.78 12.21 8.11
CA ALA A 460 18.86 11.68 6.74
C ALA A 460 17.90 12.39 5.78
N PRO A 461 18.21 12.43 4.47
CA PRO A 461 17.37 13.11 3.47
C PRO A 461 16.04 12.40 3.18
N PHE A 462 15.95 11.10 3.45
CA PHE A 462 14.74 10.29 3.23
C PHE A 462 14.30 9.59 4.53
N ALA A 463 14.36 10.30 5.65
CA ALA A 463 13.83 9.80 6.90
C ALA A 463 12.30 9.63 6.77
N HIS A 464 11.76 8.61 7.42
CA HIS A 464 10.31 8.42 7.41
C HIS A 464 9.82 7.69 8.65
N TYR A 465 8.57 8.00 9.01
CA TYR A 465 7.81 7.24 9.99
C TYR A 465 6.52 6.76 9.35
N LEU A 466 6.27 5.46 9.48
CA LEU A 466 5.06 4.81 9.01
C LEU A 466 4.32 4.17 10.20
N ARG A 467 3.00 4.29 10.21
CA ARG A 467 2.11 3.53 11.09
C ARG A 467 0.98 2.95 10.24
N PHE A 468 0.81 1.62 10.30
CA PHE A 468 -0.23 0.91 9.58
C PHE A 468 -0.82 -0.17 10.49
N GLY A 469 -1.81 0.22 11.33
CA GLY A 469 -2.45 -0.67 12.30
C GLY A 469 -1.43 -1.28 13.28
N ASN A 470 -1.19 -2.57 13.10
CA ASN A 470 -0.28 -3.35 13.96
C ASN A 470 1.20 -3.28 13.52
N ALA A 471 1.54 -2.47 12.55
CA ALA A 471 2.91 -2.29 12.08
C ALA A 471 3.34 -0.82 12.12
N ALA A 472 4.61 -0.58 12.42
CA ALA A 472 5.25 0.73 12.32
C ALA A 472 6.68 0.57 11.78
N ALA A 473 7.19 1.63 11.15
CA ALA A 473 8.57 1.72 10.71
C ALA A 473 9.16 3.08 11.07
N ALA A 474 10.36 3.07 11.64
CA ALA A 474 11.14 4.24 11.96
C ALA A 474 12.46 4.20 11.17
N SER A 475 12.67 5.13 10.24
CA SER A 475 13.74 5.07 9.26
C SER A 475 14.56 6.34 9.19
N THR A 476 15.86 6.14 8.95
CA THR A 476 16.82 7.19 8.61
C THR A 476 17.55 6.84 7.30
N SER A 477 16.76 6.52 6.26
CA SER A 477 17.31 6.14 4.96
C SER A 477 18.05 7.30 4.28
N PRO A 478 19.27 7.08 3.80
CA PRO A 478 20.02 8.08 3.04
C PRO A 478 19.78 7.99 1.53
N GLU A 479 19.17 6.92 1.02
CA GLU A 479 19.24 6.54 -0.40
C GLU A 479 17.89 6.70 -1.10
N ARG A 480 17.91 7.45 -2.23
CA ARG A 480 16.78 7.48 -3.17
C ARG A 480 16.81 6.22 -4.04
N PHE A 481 15.68 5.50 -4.07
CA PHE A 481 15.49 4.39 -4.98
C PHE A 481 15.19 4.89 -6.40
N LEU A 482 14.09 5.63 -6.56
CA LEU A 482 13.64 6.13 -7.87
C LEU A 482 12.72 7.35 -7.68
N ALA A 483 13.02 8.42 -8.40
CA ALA A 483 12.09 9.54 -8.58
C ALA A 483 11.60 9.58 -10.04
N ILE A 484 10.30 9.89 -10.22
CA ILE A 484 9.67 10.15 -11.51
C ILE A 484 8.96 11.49 -11.41
N GLY A 485 9.31 12.45 -12.26
CA GLY A 485 8.64 13.74 -12.34
C GLY A 485 7.28 13.65 -13.05
N ALA A 486 6.41 14.62 -12.83
CA ALA A 486 5.15 14.75 -13.57
C ALA A 486 5.39 14.85 -15.09
N ASP A 487 6.50 15.46 -15.50
CA ASP A 487 6.99 15.59 -16.87
C ASP A 487 7.60 14.30 -17.46
N GLY A 488 7.71 13.25 -16.64
CA GLY A 488 8.29 11.96 -17.02
C GLY A 488 9.81 11.87 -16.80
N TRP A 489 10.46 12.89 -16.24
CA TRP A 489 11.86 12.78 -15.86
C TRP A 489 12.04 11.71 -14.77
N MET A 490 13.03 10.82 -14.95
CA MET A 490 13.37 9.73 -14.03
C MET A 490 14.77 9.92 -13.47
N ARG A 491 14.96 9.65 -12.17
CA ARG A 491 16.26 9.68 -11.49
C ARG A 491 16.42 8.54 -10.49
N ALA A 492 17.57 7.86 -10.53
CA ALA A 492 18.05 6.98 -9.48
C ALA A 492 19.38 7.50 -8.94
N GLU A 493 19.60 7.38 -7.61
CA GLU A 493 20.79 7.91 -6.94
C GLU A 493 21.42 6.84 -6.01
N PRO A 494 22.03 5.78 -6.57
CA PRO A 494 22.64 4.72 -5.76
C PRO A 494 23.84 5.22 -4.98
N ILE A 495 24.00 4.71 -3.76
CA ILE A 495 25.10 4.98 -2.86
C ILE A 495 25.89 3.69 -2.63
N LYS A 496 27.20 3.75 -2.84
CA LYS A 496 28.14 2.69 -2.46
C LYS A 496 29.40 3.32 -1.87
N GLY A 497 29.90 2.77 -0.79
CA GLY A 497 31.04 3.30 -0.07
C GLY A 497 30.68 4.47 0.86
N THR A 498 31.06 4.33 2.11
CA THR A 498 30.83 5.33 3.16
C THR A 498 32.07 5.40 4.05
N ARG A 499 32.48 6.60 4.44
CA ARG A 499 33.53 6.85 5.44
C ARG A 499 33.02 7.84 6.48
N PRO A 500 33.42 7.71 7.75
CA PRO A 500 33.07 8.69 8.77
C PRO A 500 33.74 10.04 8.48
N ARG A 501 33.22 11.10 9.11
CA ARG A 501 33.89 12.41 9.11
C ARG A 501 35.13 12.36 9.99
N GLY A 502 36.17 13.06 9.56
CA GLY A 502 37.41 13.20 10.33
C GLY A 502 37.27 14.20 11.47
N HIS A 503 37.88 13.91 12.61
CA HIS A 503 37.90 14.82 13.76
C HIS A 503 38.70 16.09 13.52
N THR A 504 39.53 16.13 12.48
CA THR A 504 40.33 17.30 12.05
C THR A 504 40.15 17.51 10.55
N THR A 505 40.30 18.73 10.07
CA THR A 505 40.18 19.06 8.63
C THR A 505 41.13 18.18 7.77
N GLN A 506 42.33 17.87 8.29
CA GLN A 506 43.28 17.03 7.58
C GLN A 506 42.82 15.56 7.50
N ALA A 507 42.35 15.00 8.62
CA ALA A 507 41.83 13.63 8.67
C ALA A 507 40.56 13.52 7.81
N ASP A 508 39.69 14.52 7.83
CA ASP A 508 38.48 14.58 7.02
C ASP A 508 38.79 14.58 5.52
N ALA A 509 39.73 15.43 5.10
CA ALA A 509 40.22 15.45 3.71
C ALA A 509 40.94 14.16 3.29
N GLN A 510 41.56 13.45 4.23
CA GLN A 510 42.15 12.13 3.95
C GLN A 510 41.10 11.07 3.71
N LEU A 511 40.08 10.95 4.60
CA LEU A 511 38.96 10.01 4.45
C LEU A 511 38.16 10.24 3.16
N HIS A 512 37.93 11.52 2.83
CA HIS A 512 37.30 11.89 1.56
C HIS A 512 38.11 11.40 0.34
N ARG A 513 39.47 11.61 0.33
CA ARG A 513 40.31 11.15 -0.77
C ARG A 513 40.42 9.63 -0.83
N GLU A 514 40.49 8.96 0.32
CA GLU A 514 40.51 7.51 0.42
C GLU A 514 39.27 6.92 -0.24
N LEU A 515 38.06 7.42 0.11
CA LEU A 515 36.83 6.98 -0.52
C LEU A 515 36.83 7.26 -2.03
N ALA A 516 37.21 8.47 -2.45
CA ALA A 516 37.22 8.86 -3.87
C ALA A 516 38.13 7.98 -4.71
N SER A 517 39.26 7.46 -4.13
CA SER A 517 40.24 6.64 -4.81
C SER A 517 40.08 5.13 -4.56
N SER A 518 39.09 4.70 -3.75
CA SER A 518 38.88 3.28 -3.44
C SER A 518 38.46 2.48 -4.67
N PRO A 519 39.28 1.52 -5.13
CA PRO A 519 38.96 0.72 -6.31
C PRO A 519 37.71 -0.17 -6.06
N LYS A 520 37.55 -0.71 -4.83
CA LYS A 520 36.38 -1.55 -4.43
C LYS A 520 35.10 -0.74 -4.51
N ASP A 521 35.00 0.38 -3.76
CA ASP A 521 33.80 1.21 -3.69
C ASP A 521 33.38 1.73 -5.09
N ARG A 522 34.36 2.10 -5.92
CA ARG A 522 34.13 2.55 -7.31
C ARG A 522 33.61 1.42 -8.20
N ALA A 523 34.18 0.21 -8.11
CA ALA A 523 33.73 -0.93 -8.90
C ALA A 523 32.30 -1.32 -8.55
N GLU A 524 31.96 -1.41 -7.26
CA GLU A 524 30.61 -1.67 -6.79
C GLU A 524 29.62 -0.60 -7.26
N ASN A 525 29.99 0.69 -7.14
CA ASN A 525 29.13 1.77 -7.58
C ASN A 525 28.85 1.71 -9.10
N ILE A 526 29.89 1.46 -9.92
CA ILE A 526 29.75 1.35 -11.39
C ILE A 526 28.88 0.15 -11.77
N MET A 527 28.97 -0.99 -11.08
CA MET A 527 28.12 -2.16 -11.34
C MET A 527 26.64 -1.82 -11.11
N ILE A 528 26.32 -1.13 -10.03
CA ILE A 528 24.94 -0.71 -9.75
C ILE A 528 24.47 0.37 -10.74
N VAL A 529 25.33 1.29 -11.14
CA VAL A 529 25.00 2.28 -12.18
C VAL A 529 24.63 1.58 -13.48
N ASP A 530 25.40 0.55 -13.90
CA ASP A 530 25.10 -0.17 -15.14
C ASP A 530 23.78 -0.96 -15.05
N LEU A 531 23.51 -1.58 -13.89
CA LEU A 531 22.24 -2.26 -13.63
C LEU A 531 21.06 -1.28 -13.74
N LEU A 532 21.12 -0.13 -13.05
CA LEU A 532 20.05 0.87 -13.08
C LEU A 532 19.89 1.53 -14.46
N ARG A 533 20.99 1.73 -15.18
CA ARG A 533 20.93 2.16 -16.59
C ARG A 533 20.13 1.16 -17.44
N ASN A 534 20.40 -0.13 -17.28
CA ASN A 534 19.63 -1.18 -17.94
C ASN A 534 18.15 -1.10 -17.57
N ASP A 535 17.82 -1.05 -16.29
CA ASP A 535 16.44 -1.01 -15.80
C ASP A 535 15.65 0.18 -16.35
N LEU A 536 16.22 1.39 -16.26
CA LEU A 536 15.58 2.61 -16.78
C LEU A 536 15.50 2.65 -18.30
N SER A 537 16.44 2.02 -19.02
CA SER A 537 16.48 2.03 -20.49
C SER A 537 15.25 1.40 -21.13
N HIS A 538 14.61 0.43 -20.46
CA HIS A 538 13.40 -0.24 -20.94
C HIS A 538 12.22 0.73 -21.16
N PHE A 539 12.17 1.82 -20.40
CA PHE A 539 11.08 2.80 -20.43
C PHE A 539 11.52 4.18 -20.92
N ALA A 540 12.83 4.41 -21.08
CA ALA A 540 13.37 5.70 -21.46
C ALA A 540 13.16 6.02 -22.95
N VAL A 541 13.06 7.31 -23.26
CA VAL A 541 13.22 7.82 -24.63
C VAL A 541 14.64 7.47 -25.09
N PRO A 542 14.82 6.84 -26.26
CA PRO A 542 16.15 6.54 -26.78
C PRO A 542 17.05 7.78 -26.83
N GLY A 543 18.25 7.68 -26.25
CA GLY A 543 19.22 8.76 -26.17
C GLY A 543 19.03 9.75 -25.01
N SER A 544 17.97 9.62 -24.19
CA SER A 544 17.78 10.48 -23.01
C SER A 544 18.53 10.00 -21.77
N LEU A 545 18.93 8.72 -21.72
CA LEU A 545 19.60 8.14 -20.58
C LEU A 545 21.02 8.71 -20.46
N SER A 546 21.35 9.22 -19.28
CA SER A 546 22.67 9.81 -18.99
C SER A 546 23.10 9.50 -17.55
N VAL A 547 24.39 9.60 -17.32
CA VAL A 547 25.01 9.50 -15.98
C VAL A 547 25.73 10.82 -15.70
N PRO A 548 24.99 11.87 -15.28
CA PRO A 548 25.61 13.20 -15.08
C PRO A 548 26.63 13.21 -13.95
N ARG A 549 26.59 12.23 -13.07
CA ARG A 549 27.53 12.07 -11.95
C ARG A 549 27.87 10.59 -11.80
N LEU A 550 29.16 10.30 -11.74
CA LEU A 550 29.68 8.95 -11.56
C LEU A 550 30.72 8.92 -10.43
N CYS A 551 30.41 8.19 -9.35
CA CYS A 551 31.30 8.00 -8.19
C CYS A 551 31.75 9.33 -7.56
N GLU A 552 30.88 10.33 -7.46
CA GLU A 552 31.15 11.58 -6.76
C GLU A 552 30.99 11.43 -5.25
N ILE A 553 31.86 12.15 -4.50
CA ILE A 553 31.77 12.12 -3.05
C ILE A 553 30.89 13.26 -2.53
N GLU A 554 29.89 12.90 -1.78
CA GLU A 554 29.07 13.82 -1.00
C GLU A 554 29.46 13.78 0.47
N SER A 555 29.64 14.95 1.07
CA SER A 555 30.01 15.08 2.46
C SER A 555 28.80 15.56 3.28
N TYR A 556 28.33 14.71 4.15
CA TYR A 556 27.26 15.00 5.11
C TYR A 556 27.83 15.38 6.49
N ALA A 557 26.96 15.68 7.45
CA ALA A 557 27.39 16.05 8.80
C ALA A 557 28.19 14.92 9.47
N SER A 558 27.81 13.67 9.29
CA SER A 558 28.40 12.48 9.95
C SER A 558 29.26 11.61 9.06
N VAL A 559 29.11 11.68 7.72
CA VAL A 559 29.75 10.77 6.77
C VAL A 559 30.11 11.43 5.44
N HIS A 560 31.08 10.83 4.74
CA HIS A 560 31.28 10.96 3.29
C HIS A 560 30.67 9.77 2.60
N GLN A 561 29.94 9.97 1.48
CA GLN A 561 29.33 8.90 0.69
C GLN A 561 29.68 9.03 -0.79
N MET A 562 29.89 7.91 -1.46
CA MET A 562 30.09 7.88 -2.92
C MET A 562 28.74 7.66 -3.59
N VAL A 563 28.31 8.64 -4.39
CA VAL A 563 26.99 8.70 -5.01
C VAL A 563 27.15 8.84 -6.52
N SER A 564 26.35 8.07 -7.26
CA SER A 564 26.14 8.29 -8.70
C SER A 564 24.73 8.77 -8.97
N THR A 565 24.51 9.37 -10.12
CA THR A 565 23.18 9.81 -10.56
C THR A 565 22.93 9.31 -11.97
N ILE A 566 21.80 8.64 -12.15
CA ILE A 566 21.33 8.17 -13.45
C ILE A 566 20.04 8.91 -13.75
N ASP A 567 20.00 9.62 -14.87
CA ASP A 567 18.84 10.36 -15.38
C ASP A 567 18.35 9.77 -16.68
N ALA A 568 17.02 9.76 -16.87
CA ALA A 568 16.37 9.37 -18.11
C ALA A 568 15.03 10.11 -18.26
N LEU A 569 14.48 10.16 -19.47
CA LEU A 569 13.14 10.65 -19.72
C LEU A 569 12.23 9.48 -20.09
N LEU A 570 11.14 9.31 -19.38
CA LEU A 570 10.12 8.29 -19.65
C LEU A 570 9.49 8.53 -21.03
N ARG A 571 9.33 7.47 -21.82
CA ARG A 571 8.64 7.58 -23.12
C ARG A 571 7.20 8.05 -22.93
N PRO A 572 6.70 8.96 -23.79
CA PRO A 572 5.29 9.35 -23.76
C PRO A 572 4.37 8.13 -23.83
N GLY A 573 3.40 8.05 -22.92
CA GLY A 573 2.47 6.94 -22.82
C GLY A 573 3.01 5.64 -22.21
N ALA A 574 4.27 5.60 -21.78
CA ALA A 574 4.79 4.44 -21.05
C ALA A 574 4.15 4.35 -19.64
N PRO A 575 3.74 3.15 -19.20
CA PRO A 575 3.11 2.98 -17.91
C PRO A 575 4.12 3.24 -16.77
N ARG A 576 3.83 4.25 -15.94
CA ARG A 576 4.74 4.67 -14.85
C ARG A 576 4.94 3.58 -13.80
N ALA A 577 3.88 2.84 -13.46
CA ALA A 577 3.96 1.74 -12.50
C ALA A 577 4.84 0.58 -13.00
N GLU A 578 4.83 0.28 -14.30
CA GLU A 578 5.72 -0.71 -14.90
C GLU A 578 7.18 -0.25 -14.90
N ALA A 579 7.44 1.06 -15.05
CA ALA A 579 8.79 1.60 -14.93
C ALA A 579 9.33 1.45 -13.49
N VAL A 580 8.46 1.64 -12.47
CA VAL A 580 8.80 1.34 -11.07
C VAL A 580 9.05 -0.15 -10.88
N ALA A 581 8.19 -1.03 -11.41
CA ALA A 581 8.32 -2.48 -11.32
C ALA A 581 9.65 -2.97 -11.93
N ALA A 582 10.04 -2.47 -13.08
CA ALA A 582 11.30 -2.86 -13.74
C ALA A 582 12.55 -2.48 -12.92
N ALA A 583 12.50 -1.35 -12.23
CA ALA A 583 13.57 -0.93 -11.33
C ALA A 583 13.55 -1.70 -9.99
N PHE A 584 12.38 -2.22 -9.57
CA PHE A 584 12.19 -2.87 -8.26
C PHE A 584 12.60 -4.36 -8.25
N PRO A 585 13.15 -4.88 -7.13
CA PRO A 585 13.72 -4.14 -6.02
C PRO A 585 14.96 -3.33 -6.41
N ALA A 586 15.37 -2.39 -5.52
CA ALA A 586 16.56 -1.58 -5.77
C ALA A 586 17.79 -2.43 -6.10
N GLY A 587 18.55 -2.05 -7.14
CA GLY A 587 19.73 -2.77 -7.55
C GLY A 587 20.77 -2.88 -6.43
N SER A 588 20.92 -1.83 -5.60
CA SER A 588 21.82 -1.81 -4.44
C SER A 588 21.45 -2.83 -3.36
N MET A 589 20.22 -3.36 -3.38
CA MET A 589 19.69 -4.34 -2.42
C MET A 589 19.55 -5.75 -3.00
N THR A 590 19.88 -5.93 -4.28
CA THR A 590 19.82 -7.21 -5.00
C THR A 590 21.18 -7.60 -5.54
N GLY A 591 21.53 -7.20 -6.73
CA GLY A 591 22.79 -7.44 -7.42
C GLY A 591 22.58 -7.61 -8.92
N ALA A 592 23.63 -7.99 -9.62
CA ALA A 592 23.65 -8.06 -11.08
C ALA A 592 24.16 -9.42 -11.58
N PRO A 593 23.43 -10.11 -12.49
CA PRO A 593 22.09 -9.83 -13.04
C PRO A 593 20.98 -9.97 -11.97
N LYS A 594 19.98 -9.07 -11.97
CA LYS A 594 18.98 -8.93 -10.89
C LYS A 594 18.25 -10.24 -10.57
N VAL A 595 17.63 -10.89 -11.55
CA VAL A 595 16.81 -12.09 -11.35
C VAL A 595 17.63 -13.27 -10.83
N SER A 596 18.77 -13.57 -11.47
CA SER A 596 19.68 -14.63 -11.02
C SER A 596 20.19 -14.40 -9.60
N THR A 597 20.53 -13.14 -9.28
CA THR A 597 21.04 -12.80 -7.95
C THR A 597 19.95 -12.90 -6.88
N MET A 598 18.72 -12.52 -7.18
CA MET A 598 17.59 -12.71 -6.23
C MET A 598 17.38 -14.19 -5.89
N GLU A 599 17.48 -15.10 -6.86
CA GLU A 599 17.38 -16.56 -6.63
C GLU A 599 18.52 -17.08 -5.76
N ILE A 600 19.76 -16.61 -6.02
CA ILE A 600 20.93 -16.94 -5.20
C ILE A 600 20.72 -16.49 -3.77
N LEU A 601 20.27 -15.24 -3.56
CA LEU A 601 20.04 -14.66 -2.24
C LEU A 601 18.93 -15.40 -1.49
N ASP A 602 17.83 -15.79 -2.14
CA ASP A 602 16.78 -16.58 -1.52
C ASP A 602 17.30 -17.91 -0.96
N ASN A 603 18.20 -18.57 -1.70
CA ASN A 603 18.82 -19.80 -1.23
C ASN A 603 19.81 -19.55 -0.07
N LEU A 604 20.59 -18.48 -0.14
CA LEU A 604 21.57 -18.15 0.90
C LEU A 604 20.91 -17.60 2.18
N GLU A 605 19.76 -16.95 2.06
CA GLU A 605 18.99 -16.40 3.17
C GLU A 605 17.91 -17.37 3.69
N ASP A 606 17.99 -18.65 3.30
CA ASP A 606 17.12 -19.75 3.73
C ASP A 606 15.62 -19.50 3.44
N GLY A 607 15.32 -18.67 2.42
CA GLY A 607 13.97 -18.29 2.04
C GLY A 607 13.24 -17.42 3.08
N VAL A 608 13.96 -16.87 4.07
CA VAL A 608 13.36 -15.99 5.08
C VAL A 608 13.00 -14.64 4.46
N PRO A 609 11.74 -14.17 4.59
CA PRO A 609 11.33 -12.90 4.05
C PRO A 609 12.10 -11.72 4.65
N ARG A 610 12.46 -10.73 3.82
CA ARG A 610 13.06 -9.46 4.28
C ARG A 610 12.00 -8.46 4.76
N GLY A 611 10.73 -8.62 4.38
CA GLY A 611 9.61 -7.74 4.75
C GLY A 611 9.75 -6.35 4.15
N MET A 612 9.65 -5.32 4.99
CA MET A 612 9.86 -3.94 4.55
C MET A 612 11.31 -3.67 4.17
N TYR A 613 12.28 -4.27 4.86
CA TYR A 613 13.70 -4.07 4.59
C TYR A 613 14.06 -4.45 3.16
N SER A 614 14.91 -3.68 2.52
CA SER A 614 15.27 -3.80 1.09
C SER A 614 14.15 -3.44 0.10
N GLY A 615 12.98 -3.05 0.59
CA GLY A 615 11.88 -2.53 -0.20
C GLY A 615 12.01 -1.04 -0.48
N ALA A 616 10.87 -0.37 -0.73
CA ALA A 616 10.81 1.07 -0.99
C ALA A 616 9.70 1.76 -0.19
N VAL A 617 9.92 3.03 0.17
CA VAL A 617 8.95 3.90 0.83
C VAL A 617 8.86 5.23 0.09
N GLY A 618 7.65 5.75 -0.06
CA GLY A 618 7.45 7.07 -0.65
C GLY A 618 6.02 7.29 -1.11
N TYR A 619 5.87 7.95 -2.25
CA TYR A 619 4.57 8.32 -2.77
C TYR A 619 4.43 8.14 -4.28
N PHE A 620 3.18 8.01 -4.72
CA PHE A 620 2.69 8.03 -6.09
C PHE A 620 1.63 9.14 -6.19
N SER A 621 2.02 10.28 -6.74
CA SER A 621 1.18 11.48 -6.81
C SER A 621 0.12 11.38 -7.90
N ALA A 622 -1.04 12.01 -7.69
CA ALA A 622 -2.05 12.18 -8.73
C ALA A 622 -1.56 13.01 -9.94
N THR A 623 -0.44 13.75 -9.82
CA THR A 623 0.22 14.41 -10.96
C THR A 623 1.01 13.47 -11.85
N GLY A 624 1.14 12.20 -11.46
CA GLY A 624 2.02 11.21 -12.08
C GLY A 624 3.47 11.28 -11.60
N SER A 625 3.81 12.14 -10.63
CA SER A 625 5.13 12.10 -9.98
C SER A 625 5.21 11.01 -8.91
N ALA A 626 6.41 10.50 -8.67
CA ALA A 626 6.74 9.60 -7.57
C ALA A 626 8.12 9.92 -7.03
N ASP A 627 8.34 9.73 -5.73
CA ASP A 627 9.67 9.73 -5.12
C ASP A 627 9.71 8.63 -4.05
N LEU A 628 10.61 7.68 -4.26
CA LEU A 628 10.73 6.46 -3.48
C LEU A 628 12.14 6.35 -2.93
N SER A 629 12.27 6.05 -1.64
CA SER A 629 13.55 5.75 -0.97
C SER A 629 13.70 4.27 -0.70
N VAL A 630 14.94 3.79 -0.60
CA VAL A 630 15.25 2.41 -0.22
C VAL A 630 15.00 2.23 1.28
N VAL A 631 14.38 1.13 1.68
CA VAL A 631 14.17 0.81 3.11
C VAL A 631 15.42 0.16 3.68
N ILE A 632 16.31 1.01 4.18
CA ILE A 632 17.55 0.66 4.91
C ILE A 632 17.66 1.55 6.15
N ARG A 633 18.47 1.16 7.12
CA ARG A 633 18.60 1.86 8.41
C ARG A 633 17.24 2.10 9.05
N THR A 634 16.39 1.08 9.00
CA THR A 634 14.98 1.13 9.39
C THR A 634 14.70 0.11 10.47
N LEU A 635 14.17 0.59 11.59
CA LEU A 635 13.58 -0.26 12.62
C LEU A 635 12.13 -0.54 12.24
N VAL A 636 11.82 -1.81 12.00
CA VAL A 636 10.45 -2.27 11.77
C VAL A 636 9.91 -2.83 13.08
N MET A 637 8.69 -2.47 13.40
CA MET A 637 8.01 -2.82 14.65
C MET A 637 6.66 -3.43 14.31
N THR A 638 6.37 -4.63 14.83
CA THR A 638 5.06 -5.28 14.70
C THR A 638 4.47 -5.52 16.08
N ARG A 639 3.15 -5.37 16.21
CA ARG A 639 2.48 -5.58 17.49
C ARG A 639 2.64 -7.03 17.93
N ALA A 640 3.18 -7.23 19.13
CA ALA A 640 3.34 -8.56 19.70
C ALA A 640 1.98 -9.17 20.11
N ALA A 641 1.96 -10.49 20.34
CA ALA A 641 0.74 -11.23 20.69
C ALA A 641 0.05 -10.75 21.98
N ASP A 642 0.80 -10.16 22.92
CA ASP A 642 0.29 -9.58 24.17
C ASP A 642 -0.40 -8.23 24.01
N ALA A 643 -0.42 -7.66 22.80
CA ALA A 643 -0.97 -6.36 22.43
C ALA A 643 -0.43 -5.14 23.23
N GLY A 644 0.46 -5.35 24.20
CA GLY A 644 1.08 -4.31 25.02
C GLY A 644 2.51 -3.96 24.59
N SER A 645 3.14 -4.83 23.81
CA SER A 645 4.53 -4.72 23.38
C SER A 645 4.67 -4.82 21.86
N TRP A 646 5.92 -4.66 21.39
CA TRP A 646 6.28 -4.70 19.98
C TRP A 646 7.44 -5.66 19.76
N ASP A 647 7.36 -6.40 18.69
CA ASP A 647 8.48 -7.15 18.14
C ASP A 647 9.28 -6.24 17.22
N LEU A 648 10.56 -6.08 17.52
CA LEU A 648 11.47 -5.21 16.78
C LEU A 648 12.29 -6.02 15.76
N SER A 649 12.45 -5.50 14.56
CA SER A 649 13.30 -6.09 13.52
C SER A 649 14.14 -5.03 12.81
N LEU A 650 15.42 -5.33 12.60
CA LEU A 650 16.37 -4.50 11.88
C LEU A 650 17.10 -5.35 10.84
N GLY A 651 16.79 -5.13 9.56
CA GLY A 651 17.52 -5.74 8.46
C GLY A 651 18.85 -5.02 8.22
N VAL A 652 19.90 -5.79 7.96
CA VAL A 652 21.24 -5.30 7.63
C VAL A 652 21.92 -6.22 6.61
N GLY A 653 22.89 -5.71 5.85
CA GLY A 653 23.61 -6.52 4.87
C GLY A 653 24.69 -5.74 4.13
N GLY A 654 25.44 -6.43 3.30
CA GLY A 654 26.53 -5.90 2.50
C GLY A 654 26.54 -6.46 1.09
N ALA A 655 27.22 -5.76 0.18
CA ALA A 655 27.41 -6.17 -1.19
C ALA A 655 28.64 -7.09 -1.29
N ILE A 656 28.41 -8.35 -1.66
CA ILE A 656 29.47 -9.33 -1.81
C ILE A 656 29.94 -9.34 -3.27
N THR A 657 31.23 -9.16 -3.45
CA THR A 657 31.94 -9.24 -4.73
C THR A 657 32.95 -10.39 -4.72
N ALA A 658 33.61 -10.63 -5.85
CA ALA A 658 34.62 -11.68 -5.95
C ALA A 658 35.79 -11.47 -4.97
N ASP A 659 36.13 -10.20 -4.69
CA ASP A 659 37.29 -9.79 -3.88
C ASP A 659 36.91 -9.40 -2.44
N SER A 660 35.63 -9.60 -2.01
CA SER A 660 35.21 -9.33 -0.66
C SER A 660 35.93 -10.20 0.36
N ASP A 661 36.43 -9.60 1.45
CA ASP A 661 36.89 -10.35 2.62
C ASP A 661 35.72 -10.68 3.53
N PRO A 662 35.45 -11.96 3.83
CA PRO A 662 34.30 -12.34 4.63
C PRO A 662 34.24 -11.66 6.01
N GLN A 663 35.40 -11.44 6.66
CA GLN A 663 35.43 -10.80 7.97
C GLN A 663 35.12 -9.31 7.87
N GLU A 664 35.66 -8.61 6.85
CA GLU A 664 35.34 -7.21 6.60
C GLU A 664 33.85 -7.01 6.31
N GLU A 665 33.21 -7.93 5.54
CA GLU A 665 31.76 -7.88 5.26
C GLU A 665 30.92 -8.06 6.55
N TRP A 666 31.35 -8.93 7.47
CA TRP A 666 30.69 -9.07 8.77
C TRP A 666 30.85 -7.81 9.62
N ASP A 667 32.04 -7.21 9.66
CA ASP A 667 32.29 -5.97 10.38
C ASP A 667 31.49 -4.79 9.78
N GLU A 668 31.26 -4.80 8.46
CA GLU A 668 30.39 -3.83 7.80
C GLU A 668 28.92 -3.99 8.23
N VAL A 669 28.40 -5.23 8.35
CA VAL A 669 27.07 -5.53 8.89
C VAL A 669 26.91 -4.93 10.28
N ARG A 670 27.87 -5.15 11.18
CA ARG A 670 27.88 -4.60 12.54
C ARG A 670 27.89 -3.07 12.53
N THR A 671 28.69 -2.47 11.68
CA THR A 671 28.80 -1.01 11.52
C THR A 671 27.48 -0.41 11.03
N LYS A 672 26.81 -1.05 10.08
CA LYS A 672 25.50 -0.60 9.56
C LYS A 672 24.38 -0.71 10.59
N ALA A 673 24.40 -1.74 11.46
CA ALA A 673 23.45 -1.89 12.56
C ALA A 673 23.66 -0.86 13.66
N PHE A 674 24.89 -0.41 13.90
CA PHE A 674 25.28 0.43 15.03
C PHE A 674 24.44 1.70 15.15
N GLY A 675 24.16 2.39 14.04
CA GLY A 675 23.41 3.65 14.06
C GLY A 675 21.99 3.50 14.65
N VAL A 676 21.30 2.40 14.36
CA VAL A 676 19.96 2.12 14.88
C VAL A 676 20.04 1.58 16.31
N LEU A 677 20.92 0.61 16.57
CA LEU A 677 21.07 0.00 17.88
C LEU A 677 21.47 1.02 18.95
N SER A 678 22.47 1.84 18.68
CA SER A 678 22.95 2.87 19.63
C SER A 678 21.88 3.90 19.98
N ALA A 679 21.03 4.28 19.02
CA ALA A 679 19.90 5.18 19.28
C ALA A 679 18.88 4.58 20.28
N LEU A 680 18.75 3.25 20.31
CA LEU A 680 17.89 2.52 21.25
C LEU A 680 18.59 2.19 22.58
N GLY A 681 19.88 2.51 22.73
CA GLY A 681 20.70 2.13 23.88
C GLY A 681 21.19 0.67 23.82
N SER A 682 21.09 0.02 22.66
CA SER A 682 21.47 -1.38 22.45
C SER A 682 22.82 -1.50 21.76
N THR A 683 23.38 -2.69 21.80
CA THR A 683 24.62 -3.08 21.11
C THR A 683 24.34 -4.24 20.15
N PHE A 684 25.24 -4.45 19.21
CA PHE A 684 25.20 -5.66 18.39
C PHE A 684 25.44 -6.88 19.31
N PRO A 685 24.64 -7.97 19.18
CA PRO A 685 24.81 -9.12 20.06
C PRO A 685 26.22 -9.72 19.91
N ASP A 686 26.85 -10.02 21.05
CA ASP A 686 28.10 -10.78 21.06
C ASP A 686 27.78 -12.20 20.59
N SER A 687 28.46 -12.66 19.56
CA SER A 687 28.34 -14.01 18.98
C SER A 687 28.99 -15.06 19.87
#